data_f90cb76de8b9418393dab8e660aa2353
#
_entry.id   f90cb76de8b9418393dab8e660aa2353
#
_cell.length_a   1.000
_cell.length_b   1.000
_cell.length_c   1.000
_cell.angle_alpha   90.00
_cell.angle_beta   90.00
_cell.angle_gamma   90.00
#
_symmetry.space_group_name_H-M   'P 1'
#
loop_
_entity.id
_entity.type
_entity.pdbx_description
1 polymer ?
#
loop_
_entity_poly.entity_id
_entity_poly.type
_entity_poly.pdbx_seq_one_letter_code
_entity_poly.pdbx_strand_id
1 'polypeptide(L)'
;MNNIKVSILIPAYNVENYIEECLHSLKCQTLKEIEVIIVDDGSTDKTGEIAEMYAHADQRFRVVHQSNKGLTQSRNVGLSLARGKYIGFVDGDDYVSKDAFEQLFLRADTYSADIVLGSVLYTYEDGTSHRVGDKSAVFQSYPGTMEGKQCFKLLMKTGCYIPMVWSNLYRLEFIRQNQLHFEAAFHEDEFFMPYALFFAKKVIDINIDFYFYRQRQGSIMHSDRNLIRRSESLFFINSRLKEFIKEKVNGKECDETEQAFLLQADSLYERAQNLYENELSTSSKKCLFIISEESVAGKYGVGTYISQLTQCFDLSAWNLNVIILHARSKEVQWKIKDGIAYYEIPMPGKMQYYSSSLDEKQYYRGVFYYLASRLTLPKKIYCHFNFAIHHDLALLFKKKLQAKIVFTLHYTDWSFDLLGDQDWLKQILANPIGNKDNQVKKTFEREKAFMMECCDYVVTIANHSYRMLKELYEIPQDKLVFVPNALKDEYQPRNKEELNSLRKKYGFNDNDKIVLFAGRIDLVKGFAELIKAVKLVQREIPNTKLVIAGSGNYTLAFSTAAPCWSGLVFTGFLPKEQLYDLYAIADIGVVPSKHEEFGYVAVEMMMHRLPVIVNNTTGLKEIVENGELGTVFEYGENWDVKSLKEKIISYLISKKSNSQMTKEARNKVLECYSLDSFCRRIHDIYNHMENPCDTYLNN
;
A
#
# COMPACT_ATOMS: atom_id res chain seq x y z
N MET A 1 -10.66 7.17 48.83
CA MET A 1 -10.77 6.90 47.36
C MET A 1 -11.83 5.82 47.20
N ASN A 2 -12.96 6.10 46.56
CA ASN A 2 -13.97 5.07 46.31
C ASN A 2 -13.34 3.90 45.51
N ASN A 3 -13.43 2.69 46.06
CA ASN A 3 -12.87 1.51 45.46
C ASN A 3 -13.76 1.05 44.29
N ILE A 4 -13.52 1.60 43.07
CA ILE A 4 -14.30 1.30 41.89
C ILE A 4 -14.01 -0.18 41.51
N LYS A 5 -15.04 -1.00 41.49
CA LYS A 5 -14.96 -2.42 41.15
C LYS A 5 -14.95 -2.63 39.63
N VAL A 6 -15.84 -1.93 38.91
CA VAL A 6 -15.97 -2.08 37.45
C VAL A 6 -16.04 -0.72 36.76
N SER A 7 -15.22 -0.53 35.75
CA SER A 7 -15.38 0.54 34.75
C SER A 7 -16.21 0.00 33.58
N ILE A 8 -17.25 0.72 33.19
CA ILE A 8 -18.10 0.36 32.05
C ILE A 8 -17.90 1.41 30.98
N LEU A 9 -17.49 1.00 29.80
CA LEU A 9 -17.17 1.87 28.70
C LEU A 9 -18.23 1.82 27.62
N ILE A 10 -18.72 3.00 27.21
CA ILE A 10 -19.76 3.16 26.21
C ILE A 10 -19.24 4.05 25.07
N PRO A 11 -18.87 3.48 23.90
CA PRO A 11 -18.68 4.26 22.69
C PRO A 11 -20.07 4.68 22.16
N ALA A 12 -20.25 5.95 21.80
CA ALA A 12 -21.51 6.47 21.31
C ALA A 12 -21.30 7.38 20.09
N TYR A 13 -22.07 7.15 19.02
CA TYR A 13 -22.08 8.00 17.84
C TYR A 13 -23.44 7.93 17.13
N ASN A 14 -24.18 9.02 17.13
CA ASN A 14 -25.51 9.16 16.51
C ASN A 14 -26.48 8.00 16.88
N VAL A 15 -26.69 7.83 18.18
CA VAL A 15 -27.57 6.80 18.77
C VAL A 15 -28.66 7.41 19.68
N GLU A 16 -29.12 8.60 19.39
CA GLU A 16 -30.09 9.34 20.20
C GLU A 16 -31.36 8.52 20.54
N ASN A 17 -31.78 7.64 19.66
CA ASN A 17 -32.98 6.82 19.85
C ASN A 17 -32.80 5.64 20.82
N TYR A 18 -31.58 5.33 21.21
CA TYR A 18 -31.25 4.13 21.99
C TYR A 18 -30.43 4.40 23.24
N ILE A 19 -29.61 5.46 23.24
CA ILE A 19 -28.64 5.76 24.29
C ILE A 19 -29.31 5.93 25.66
N GLU A 20 -30.54 6.47 25.71
CA GLU A 20 -31.25 6.67 26.96
C GLU A 20 -31.56 5.35 27.66
N GLU A 21 -32.01 4.32 26.92
CA GLU A 21 -32.28 2.98 27.47
C GLU A 21 -30.98 2.30 27.93
N CYS A 22 -29.91 2.45 27.15
CA CYS A 22 -28.57 1.96 27.52
C CYS A 22 -28.14 2.56 28.87
N LEU A 23 -28.13 3.88 29.01
CA LEU A 23 -27.69 4.58 30.21
C LEU A 23 -28.62 4.32 31.41
N HIS A 24 -29.92 4.17 31.16
CA HIS A 24 -30.89 3.79 32.21
C HIS A 24 -30.60 2.40 32.75
N SER A 25 -30.28 1.42 31.91
CA SER A 25 -29.93 0.08 32.34
C SER A 25 -28.70 0.04 33.25
N LEU A 26 -27.74 0.91 33.01
CA LEU A 26 -26.53 1.07 33.81
C LEU A 26 -26.76 1.88 35.09
N LYS A 27 -27.61 2.88 35.07
CA LYS A 27 -28.02 3.61 36.26
C LYS A 27 -28.70 2.69 37.28
N CYS A 28 -29.45 1.72 36.79
CA CYS A 28 -30.23 0.78 37.60
C CYS A 28 -29.41 -0.42 38.12
N GLN A 29 -28.11 -0.52 37.84
CA GLN A 29 -27.27 -1.63 38.28
C GLN A 29 -27.31 -1.83 39.80
N THR A 30 -27.37 -3.10 40.24
CA THR A 30 -27.29 -3.49 41.64
C THR A 30 -25.93 -3.21 42.25
N LEU A 31 -24.85 -3.46 41.51
CA LEU A 31 -23.49 -3.07 41.90
C LEU A 31 -23.35 -1.54 41.86
N LYS A 32 -23.05 -0.93 43.00
CA LYS A 32 -22.96 0.56 43.12
C LYS A 32 -21.55 1.08 42.89
N GLU A 33 -20.53 0.29 43.09
CA GLU A 33 -19.10 0.63 42.95
C GLU A 33 -18.66 0.53 41.49
N ILE A 34 -19.40 1.19 40.60
CA ILE A 34 -19.11 1.27 39.17
C ILE A 34 -18.77 2.71 38.76
N GLU A 35 -18.03 2.88 37.70
CA GLU A 35 -17.97 4.08 36.89
C GLU A 35 -18.40 3.79 35.45
N VAL A 36 -19.12 4.71 34.84
CA VAL A 36 -19.57 4.62 33.45
C VAL A 36 -18.90 5.72 32.64
N ILE A 37 -18.10 5.34 31.66
CA ILE A 37 -17.34 6.25 30.81
C ILE A 37 -17.99 6.24 29.43
N ILE A 38 -18.65 7.34 29.07
CA ILE A 38 -19.29 7.52 27.77
C ILE A 38 -18.32 8.30 26.89
N VAL A 39 -17.95 7.74 25.75
CA VAL A 39 -17.13 8.44 24.75
C VAL A 39 -18.02 8.80 23.56
N ASP A 40 -18.44 10.06 23.51
CA ASP A 40 -19.18 10.62 22.38
C ASP A 40 -18.21 10.97 21.25
N ASP A 41 -18.27 10.20 20.17
CA ASP A 41 -17.37 10.28 19.01
C ASP A 41 -17.83 11.37 18.00
N GLY A 42 -18.19 12.55 18.50
CA GLY A 42 -18.59 13.68 17.67
C GLY A 42 -19.98 13.50 17.07
N SER A 43 -20.96 13.07 17.88
CA SER A 43 -22.35 12.93 17.46
C SER A 43 -22.93 14.29 17.01
N THR A 44 -23.77 14.23 16.00
CA THR A 44 -24.47 15.40 15.42
C THR A 44 -25.96 15.43 15.76
N ASP A 45 -26.44 14.39 16.44
CA ASP A 45 -27.79 14.27 17.01
C ASP A 45 -27.77 14.55 18.51
N LYS A 46 -28.82 14.20 19.23
CA LYS A 46 -28.97 14.45 20.69
C LYS A 46 -28.19 13.46 21.57
N THR A 47 -27.39 12.56 21.00
CA THR A 47 -26.65 11.55 21.79
C THR A 47 -25.80 12.18 22.89
N GLY A 48 -25.00 13.21 22.55
CA GLY A 48 -24.14 13.91 23.50
C GLY A 48 -24.94 14.65 24.60
N GLU A 49 -26.06 15.31 24.26
CA GLU A 49 -26.92 15.99 25.20
C GLU A 49 -27.53 15.02 26.24
N ILE A 50 -28.03 13.87 25.78
CA ILE A 50 -28.58 12.82 26.63
C ILE A 50 -27.50 12.27 27.57
N ALA A 51 -26.29 12.01 27.06
CA ALA A 51 -25.16 11.52 27.85
C ALA A 51 -24.79 12.50 28.98
N GLU A 52 -24.73 13.82 28.69
CA GLU A 52 -24.47 14.87 29.69
C GLU A 52 -25.56 14.96 30.75
N MET A 53 -26.83 14.80 30.39
CA MET A 53 -27.94 14.77 31.38
C MET A 53 -27.71 13.65 32.40
N TYR A 54 -27.29 12.46 31.99
CA TYR A 54 -26.98 11.36 32.90
C TYR A 54 -25.76 11.64 33.77
N ALA A 55 -24.70 12.23 33.22
CA ALA A 55 -23.49 12.59 33.96
C ALA A 55 -23.77 13.68 35.03
N HIS A 56 -24.65 14.63 34.74
CA HIS A 56 -25.10 15.64 35.75
C HIS A 56 -25.96 15.04 36.85
N ALA A 57 -26.76 14.01 36.52
CA ALA A 57 -27.69 13.40 37.46
C ALA A 57 -27.06 12.32 38.37
N ASP A 58 -25.93 11.71 37.97
CA ASP A 58 -25.31 10.60 38.68
C ASP A 58 -23.78 10.65 38.55
N GLN A 59 -23.08 10.84 39.66
CA GLN A 59 -21.60 10.98 39.72
C GLN A 59 -20.82 9.76 39.20
N ARG A 60 -21.46 8.62 39.00
CA ARG A 60 -20.84 7.43 38.41
C ARG A 60 -20.62 7.58 36.91
N PHE A 61 -21.36 8.49 36.25
CA PHE A 61 -21.31 8.73 34.81
C PHE A 61 -20.35 9.87 34.49
N ARG A 62 -19.57 9.69 33.45
CA ARG A 62 -18.64 10.68 32.92
C ARG A 62 -18.68 10.65 31.40
N VAL A 63 -18.81 11.83 30.77
CA VAL A 63 -18.79 11.99 29.31
C VAL A 63 -17.43 12.52 28.86
N VAL A 64 -16.98 12.04 27.71
CA VAL A 64 -15.80 12.53 27.00
C VAL A 64 -16.21 12.77 25.55
N HIS A 65 -16.18 14.03 25.12
CA HIS A 65 -16.43 14.39 23.74
C HIS A 65 -15.13 14.42 22.92
N GLN A 66 -15.17 13.90 21.72
CA GLN A 66 -14.07 13.98 20.75
C GLN A 66 -14.61 14.23 19.35
N SER A 67 -13.75 14.68 18.41
CA SER A 67 -14.09 14.63 16.99
C SER A 67 -14.20 13.19 16.53
N ASN A 68 -15.08 12.90 15.57
CA ASN A 68 -15.27 11.53 15.06
C ASN A 68 -13.95 10.88 14.60
N LYS A 69 -13.54 9.84 15.33
CA LYS A 69 -12.32 9.03 15.08
C LYS A 69 -12.62 7.53 14.93
N GLY A 70 -13.90 7.17 15.04
CA GLY A 70 -14.40 5.81 14.92
C GLY A 70 -14.40 5.00 16.21
N LEU A 71 -15.14 3.89 16.20
CA LEU A 71 -15.39 3.00 17.34
C LEU A 71 -14.12 2.54 18.04
N THR A 72 -13.11 2.11 17.27
CA THR A 72 -11.81 1.65 17.76
C THR A 72 -11.12 2.69 18.65
N GLN A 73 -11.09 3.95 18.22
CA GLN A 73 -10.45 5.02 18.98
C GLN A 73 -11.28 5.39 20.22
N SER A 74 -12.61 5.37 20.11
CA SER A 74 -13.50 5.60 21.24
C SER A 74 -13.31 4.57 22.35
N ARG A 75 -13.16 3.27 21.99
CA ARG A 75 -12.83 2.21 22.94
C ARG A 75 -11.45 2.41 23.56
N ASN A 76 -10.43 2.78 22.79
CA ASN A 76 -9.08 3.04 23.31
C ASN A 76 -9.04 4.25 24.27
N VAL A 77 -9.73 5.33 23.94
CA VAL A 77 -9.86 6.50 24.84
C VAL A 77 -10.48 6.11 26.17
N GLY A 78 -11.61 5.42 26.14
CA GLY A 78 -12.26 4.98 27.37
C GLY A 78 -11.41 4.00 28.16
N LEU A 79 -10.73 3.04 27.50
CA LEU A 79 -9.80 2.10 28.14
C LEU A 79 -8.67 2.83 28.90
N SER A 80 -8.15 3.91 28.34
CA SER A 80 -7.11 4.73 28.98
C SER A 80 -7.59 5.44 30.25
N LEU A 81 -8.87 5.74 30.32
CA LEU A 81 -9.51 6.49 31.40
C LEU A 81 -10.08 5.60 32.54
N ALA A 82 -10.22 4.30 32.30
CA ALA A 82 -10.77 3.35 33.24
C ALA A 82 -9.93 3.22 34.52
N ARG A 83 -10.59 3.10 35.70
CA ARG A 83 -9.96 3.06 37.03
C ARG A 83 -10.44 1.86 37.87
N GLY A 84 -11.42 1.13 37.38
CA GLY A 84 -11.96 -0.06 38.06
C GLY A 84 -10.97 -1.22 38.14
N LYS A 85 -11.23 -2.15 39.04
CA LYS A 85 -10.47 -3.43 39.09
C LYS A 85 -10.69 -4.24 37.81
N TYR A 86 -11.92 -4.19 37.28
CA TYR A 86 -12.34 -4.81 36.03
C TYR A 86 -12.89 -3.77 35.06
N ILE A 87 -12.97 -4.11 33.78
CA ILE A 87 -13.58 -3.30 32.73
C ILE A 87 -14.54 -4.14 31.90
N GLY A 88 -15.72 -3.59 31.61
CA GLY A 88 -16.69 -4.10 30.67
C GLY A 88 -17.02 -3.06 29.58
N PHE A 89 -17.59 -3.52 28.50
CA PHE A 89 -17.99 -2.68 27.37
C PHE A 89 -19.49 -2.83 27.13
N VAL A 90 -20.16 -1.73 26.77
CA VAL A 90 -21.57 -1.73 26.35
C VAL A 90 -21.70 -0.80 25.17
N ASP A 91 -22.23 -1.28 24.05
CA ASP A 91 -22.45 -0.39 22.90
C ASP A 91 -23.67 0.51 23.16
N GLY A 92 -23.62 1.77 22.67
CA GLY A 92 -24.59 2.80 23.01
C GLY A 92 -26.02 2.54 22.52
N ASP A 93 -26.23 1.55 21.66
CA ASP A 93 -27.52 1.09 21.15
C ASP A 93 -28.05 -0.20 21.80
N ASP A 94 -27.31 -0.75 22.78
CA ASP A 94 -27.65 -1.97 23.52
C ASP A 94 -28.01 -1.67 24.99
N TYR A 95 -28.43 -2.68 25.74
CA TYR A 95 -28.71 -2.56 27.15
C TYR A 95 -28.38 -3.86 27.91
N VAL A 96 -28.32 -3.78 29.25
CA VAL A 96 -27.91 -4.90 30.11
C VAL A 96 -28.93 -5.17 31.21
N SER A 97 -28.94 -6.40 31.75
CA SER A 97 -29.79 -6.74 32.89
C SER A 97 -29.38 -5.95 34.15
N LYS A 98 -30.32 -5.79 35.08
CA LYS A 98 -30.17 -5.01 36.29
C LYS A 98 -29.01 -5.47 37.19
N ASP A 99 -28.68 -6.71 37.19
CA ASP A 99 -27.63 -7.36 38.01
C ASP A 99 -26.39 -7.80 37.22
N ALA A 100 -26.31 -7.44 35.96
CA ALA A 100 -25.25 -7.85 35.03
C ALA A 100 -23.84 -7.70 35.62
N PHE A 101 -23.48 -6.49 36.01
CA PHE A 101 -22.12 -6.21 36.49
C PHE A 101 -21.85 -6.71 37.91
N GLU A 102 -22.88 -6.95 38.73
CA GLU A 102 -22.72 -7.62 40.01
C GLU A 102 -22.36 -9.10 39.80
N GLN A 103 -23.09 -9.82 38.97
CA GLN A 103 -22.85 -11.22 38.65
C GLN A 103 -21.49 -11.44 38.00
N LEU A 104 -21.15 -10.60 37.00
CA LEU A 104 -19.85 -10.62 36.33
C LEU A 104 -18.70 -10.36 37.31
N PHE A 105 -18.82 -9.32 38.15
CA PHE A 105 -17.81 -8.97 39.14
C PHE A 105 -17.63 -10.09 40.17
N LEU A 106 -18.69 -10.63 40.76
CA LEU A 106 -18.60 -11.74 41.72
C LEU A 106 -17.90 -12.96 41.11
N ARG A 107 -18.24 -13.30 39.86
CA ARG A 107 -17.60 -14.40 39.14
C ARG A 107 -16.11 -14.11 38.90
N ALA A 108 -15.77 -12.94 38.43
CA ALA A 108 -14.40 -12.52 38.18
C ALA A 108 -13.55 -12.49 39.45
N ASP A 109 -14.10 -11.94 40.53
CA ASP A 109 -13.37 -11.75 41.79
C ASP A 109 -13.14 -13.06 42.53
N THR A 110 -14.16 -13.92 42.60
CA THR A 110 -14.08 -15.25 43.23
C THR A 110 -12.97 -16.09 42.63
N TYR A 111 -12.82 -16.08 41.31
CA TYR A 111 -11.82 -16.90 40.61
C TYR A 111 -10.54 -16.12 40.27
N SER A 112 -10.46 -14.82 40.62
CA SER A 112 -9.37 -13.94 40.22
C SER A 112 -9.11 -14.06 38.71
N ALA A 113 -10.19 -14.03 37.92
CA ALA A 113 -10.15 -14.27 36.49
C ALA A 113 -9.53 -13.08 35.75
N ASP A 114 -8.79 -13.34 34.68
CA ASP A 114 -8.34 -12.33 33.71
C ASP A 114 -9.49 -11.94 32.79
N ILE A 115 -10.30 -12.94 32.39
CA ILE A 115 -11.47 -12.77 31.51
C ILE A 115 -12.63 -13.61 32.04
N VAL A 116 -13.82 -12.99 32.12
CA VAL A 116 -15.10 -13.68 32.26
C VAL A 116 -15.81 -13.59 30.91
N LEU A 117 -16.08 -14.74 30.31
CA LEU A 117 -16.80 -14.82 29.04
C LEU A 117 -18.30 -14.93 29.29
N GLY A 118 -19.09 -14.09 28.63
CA GLY A 118 -20.55 -14.13 28.74
C GLY A 118 -21.23 -14.60 27.45
N SER A 119 -22.56 -14.74 27.52
CA SER A 119 -23.46 -14.96 26.38
C SER A 119 -24.32 -13.75 26.11
N VAL A 120 -25.04 -13.73 25.00
CA VAL A 120 -25.75 -12.59 24.46
C VAL A 120 -27.14 -13.02 24.03
N LEU A 121 -28.14 -12.18 24.29
CA LEU A 121 -29.46 -12.25 23.69
C LEU A 121 -29.57 -11.29 22.53
N TYR A 122 -29.73 -11.80 21.33
CA TYR A 122 -30.14 -11.02 20.18
C TYR A 122 -31.62 -10.67 20.33
N THR A 123 -31.94 -9.39 20.38
CA THR A 123 -33.30 -8.86 20.54
C THR A 123 -33.76 -8.17 19.25
N TYR A 124 -34.94 -8.52 18.79
CA TYR A 124 -35.54 -8.02 17.56
C TYR A 124 -36.66 -7.04 17.85
N GLU A 125 -36.99 -6.18 16.90
CA GLU A 125 -38.07 -5.18 17.00
C GLU A 125 -39.46 -5.83 17.24
N ASP A 126 -39.66 -7.06 16.84
CA ASP A 126 -40.90 -7.82 17.07
C ASP A 126 -41.01 -8.41 18.48
N GLY A 127 -40.03 -8.15 19.37
CA GLY A 127 -39.96 -8.64 20.73
C GLY A 127 -39.41 -10.07 20.86
N THR A 128 -39.05 -10.71 19.77
CA THR A 128 -38.39 -12.04 19.83
C THR A 128 -36.93 -11.89 20.25
N SER A 129 -36.39 -12.94 20.86
CA SER A 129 -34.99 -13.02 21.19
C SER A 129 -34.45 -14.43 21.09
N HIS A 130 -33.17 -14.55 20.75
CA HIS A 130 -32.47 -15.84 20.82
C HIS A 130 -31.07 -15.69 21.39
N ARG A 131 -30.60 -16.73 22.11
CA ARG A 131 -29.31 -16.76 22.74
C ARG A 131 -28.21 -17.09 21.74
N VAL A 132 -27.13 -16.36 21.77
CA VAL A 132 -25.94 -16.55 20.94
C VAL A 132 -24.70 -16.65 21.85
N GLY A 133 -23.73 -17.46 21.46
CA GLY A 133 -22.47 -17.59 22.19
C GLY A 133 -22.57 -18.43 23.46
N ASP A 134 -23.44 -19.42 23.51
CA ASP A 134 -23.49 -20.40 24.61
C ASP A 134 -22.20 -21.21 24.62
N LYS A 135 -21.44 -21.04 25.68
CA LYS A 135 -20.15 -21.71 25.92
C LYS A 135 -20.23 -22.80 26.96
N SER A 136 -21.45 -23.11 27.45
CA SER A 136 -21.68 -24.08 28.56
C SER A 136 -21.08 -25.45 28.24
N ALA A 137 -21.19 -25.94 27.02
CA ALA A 137 -20.61 -27.22 26.60
C ALA A 137 -19.08 -27.30 26.78
N VAL A 138 -18.38 -26.18 26.60
CA VAL A 138 -16.92 -26.10 26.81
C VAL A 138 -16.60 -26.12 28.30
N PHE A 139 -17.30 -25.32 29.11
CA PHE A 139 -16.97 -25.11 30.52
C PHE A 139 -17.57 -26.15 31.46
N GLN A 140 -18.60 -26.90 31.05
CA GLN A 140 -19.10 -28.06 31.82
C GLN A 140 -18.03 -29.14 32.04
N SER A 141 -17.16 -29.34 31.08
CA SER A 141 -16.04 -30.28 31.16
C SER A 141 -14.83 -29.75 31.95
N TYR A 142 -14.83 -28.45 32.28
CA TYR A 142 -13.73 -27.76 32.97
C TYR A 142 -14.27 -26.89 34.10
N PRO A 143 -14.65 -27.45 35.25
CA PRO A 143 -15.16 -26.67 36.36
C PRO A 143 -14.05 -25.78 36.95
N GLY A 144 -14.14 -24.49 36.79
CA GLY A 144 -13.15 -23.50 37.23
C GLY A 144 -12.58 -22.68 36.11
N THR A 145 -11.36 -22.18 36.29
CA THR A 145 -10.67 -21.38 35.26
C THR A 145 -9.81 -22.26 34.36
N MET A 146 -9.67 -21.86 33.11
CA MET A 146 -8.71 -22.45 32.18
C MET A 146 -7.77 -21.41 31.59
N GLU A 147 -6.64 -21.82 31.03
CA GLU A 147 -5.74 -20.95 30.32
C GLU A 147 -6.38 -20.47 29.02
N GLY A 148 -6.16 -19.20 28.66
CA GLY A 148 -6.83 -18.56 27.51
C GLY A 148 -6.53 -19.22 26.17
N LYS A 149 -5.29 -19.67 25.91
CA LYS A 149 -4.96 -20.43 24.71
C LYS A 149 -5.76 -21.72 24.59
N GLN A 150 -5.87 -22.48 25.72
CA GLN A 150 -6.67 -23.70 25.74
C GLN A 150 -8.16 -23.39 25.56
N CYS A 151 -8.64 -22.32 26.20
CA CYS A 151 -10.02 -21.87 26.03
C CYS A 151 -10.30 -21.53 24.54
N PHE A 152 -9.42 -20.75 23.90
CA PHE A 152 -9.55 -20.40 22.50
C PHE A 152 -9.61 -21.61 21.58
N LYS A 153 -8.69 -22.57 21.76
CA LYS A 153 -8.68 -23.84 21.01
C LYS A 153 -10.01 -24.61 21.15
N LEU A 154 -10.54 -24.71 22.36
CA LEU A 154 -11.81 -25.41 22.60
C LEU A 154 -13.00 -24.67 21.97
N LEU A 155 -13.06 -23.36 22.13
CA LEU A 155 -14.11 -22.53 21.50
C LEU A 155 -14.09 -22.64 19.97
N MET A 156 -12.92 -22.63 19.35
CA MET A 156 -12.77 -22.83 17.91
C MET A 156 -13.22 -24.23 17.48
N LYS A 157 -12.77 -25.28 18.21
CA LYS A 157 -13.11 -26.66 17.90
C LYS A 157 -14.62 -26.95 18.02
N THR A 158 -15.32 -26.30 18.94
CA THR A 158 -16.75 -26.49 19.17
C THR A 158 -17.64 -25.54 18.35
N GLY A 159 -17.04 -24.60 17.60
CA GLY A 159 -17.79 -23.58 16.88
C GLY A 159 -18.45 -22.52 17.78
N CYS A 160 -18.07 -22.46 19.07
CA CYS A 160 -18.62 -21.51 20.03
C CYS A 160 -17.82 -20.23 20.16
N TYR A 161 -16.75 -20.06 19.38
CA TYR A 161 -15.97 -18.83 19.37
C TYR A 161 -16.73 -17.70 18.66
N ILE A 162 -17.02 -16.65 19.42
CA ILE A 162 -17.60 -15.41 18.90
C ILE A 162 -16.76 -14.26 19.43
N PRO A 163 -16.18 -13.45 18.56
CA PRO A 163 -15.27 -12.35 18.93
C PRO A 163 -16.04 -11.12 19.40
N MET A 164 -16.73 -11.19 20.51
CA MET A 164 -17.50 -10.09 21.09
C MET A 164 -16.81 -9.58 22.35
N VAL A 165 -16.33 -8.35 22.37
CA VAL A 165 -15.69 -7.78 23.57
C VAL A 165 -16.72 -7.34 24.60
N TRP A 166 -17.88 -6.86 24.15
CA TRP A 166 -18.93 -6.28 25.00
C TRP A 166 -19.72 -7.29 25.81
N SER A 167 -19.66 -8.57 25.47
CA SER A 167 -20.27 -9.64 26.30
C SER A 167 -19.38 -10.15 27.42
N ASN A 168 -18.21 -9.56 27.65
CA ASN A 168 -17.19 -10.08 28.55
C ASN A 168 -16.77 -9.04 29.59
N LEU A 169 -16.17 -9.52 30.69
CA LEU A 169 -15.54 -8.67 31.69
C LEU A 169 -14.04 -9.00 31.76
N TYR A 170 -13.20 -8.00 31.79
CA TYR A 170 -11.74 -8.13 31.77
C TYR A 170 -11.10 -7.51 33.01
N ARG A 171 -10.07 -8.13 33.56
CA ARG A 171 -9.27 -7.52 34.62
C ARG A 171 -8.44 -6.38 34.01
N LEU A 172 -8.62 -5.17 34.51
CA LEU A 172 -7.99 -3.98 33.90
C LEU A 172 -6.46 -4.02 33.95
N GLU A 173 -5.90 -4.53 35.05
CA GLU A 173 -4.46 -4.70 35.19
C GLU A 173 -3.89 -5.70 34.18
N PHE A 174 -4.61 -6.78 33.89
CA PHE A 174 -4.24 -7.76 32.86
C PHE A 174 -4.15 -7.11 31.48
N ILE A 175 -5.14 -6.26 31.11
CA ILE A 175 -5.11 -5.50 29.85
C ILE A 175 -3.88 -4.61 29.79
N ARG A 176 -3.60 -3.86 30.85
CA ARG A 176 -2.47 -2.92 30.92
C ARG A 176 -1.10 -3.60 30.86
N GLN A 177 -0.93 -4.69 31.62
CA GLN A 177 0.33 -5.46 31.65
C GLN A 177 0.69 -6.06 30.28
N ASN A 178 -0.31 -6.45 29.50
CA ASN A 178 -0.12 -7.03 28.18
C ASN A 178 -0.30 -6.00 27.05
N GLN A 179 -0.45 -4.70 27.36
CA GLN A 179 -0.60 -3.60 26.42
C GLN A 179 -1.72 -3.86 25.39
N LEU A 180 -2.79 -4.51 25.81
CA LEU A 180 -3.93 -4.83 24.95
C LEU A 180 -4.70 -3.55 24.60
N HIS A 181 -4.95 -3.36 23.32
CA HIS A 181 -5.68 -2.22 22.76
C HIS A 181 -6.41 -2.65 21.49
N PHE A 182 -7.29 -1.81 21.00
CA PHE A 182 -8.04 -2.06 19.78
C PHE A 182 -7.28 -1.51 18.56
N GLU A 183 -7.20 -2.29 17.49
CA GLU A 183 -6.73 -1.86 16.17
C GLU A 183 -7.79 -2.22 15.11
N ALA A 184 -7.58 -1.82 13.87
CA ALA A 184 -8.47 -1.91 12.72
C ALA A 184 -9.66 -0.92 12.76
N ALA A 185 -10.16 -0.58 11.57
CA ALA A 185 -11.28 0.36 11.43
C ALA A 185 -12.64 -0.32 11.59
N PHE A 186 -12.72 -1.61 11.25
CA PHE A 186 -13.87 -2.49 11.39
C PHE A 186 -13.42 -3.82 11.99
N HIS A 187 -14.32 -4.52 12.64
CA HIS A 187 -14.03 -5.83 13.24
C HIS A 187 -12.92 -5.77 14.32
N GLU A 188 -12.85 -4.69 15.07
CA GLU A 188 -11.85 -4.49 16.12
C GLU A 188 -11.90 -5.55 17.23
N ASP A 189 -13.06 -6.18 17.41
CA ASP A 189 -13.27 -7.32 18.32
C ASP A 189 -12.49 -8.56 17.85
N GLU A 190 -12.47 -8.81 16.53
CA GLU A 190 -11.68 -9.88 15.90
C GLU A 190 -10.18 -9.66 16.07
N PHE A 191 -9.75 -8.42 16.28
CA PHE A 191 -8.38 -8.09 16.65
C PHE A 191 -8.16 -8.33 18.14
N PHE A 192 -8.96 -7.72 19.01
CA PHE A 192 -8.74 -7.71 20.46
C PHE A 192 -8.86 -9.08 21.10
N MET A 193 -9.89 -9.85 20.76
CA MET A 193 -10.22 -11.12 21.45
C MET A 193 -9.13 -12.19 21.33
N PRO A 194 -8.54 -12.49 20.16
CA PRO A 194 -7.45 -13.47 20.07
C PRO A 194 -6.24 -13.07 20.92
N TYR A 195 -5.84 -11.79 20.91
CA TYR A 195 -4.73 -11.32 21.73
C TYR A 195 -5.03 -11.42 23.22
N ALA A 196 -6.23 -11.05 23.66
CA ALA A 196 -6.65 -11.19 25.05
C ALA A 196 -6.62 -12.65 25.48
N LEU A 197 -7.18 -13.58 24.71
CA LEU A 197 -7.16 -15.01 25.01
C LEU A 197 -5.75 -15.61 24.96
N PHE A 198 -4.87 -15.12 24.08
CA PHE A 198 -3.48 -15.58 24.03
C PHE A 198 -2.72 -15.35 25.34
N PHE A 199 -2.92 -14.20 25.97
CA PHE A 199 -2.21 -13.82 27.20
C PHE A 199 -2.90 -14.23 28.50
N ALA A 200 -4.21 -14.50 28.46
CA ALA A 200 -4.98 -14.80 29.67
C ALA A 200 -4.55 -16.12 30.32
N LYS A 201 -4.31 -16.08 31.62
CA LYS A 201 -3.99 -17.27 32.43
C LYS A 201 -5.23 -17.89 33.07
N LYS A 202 -6.25 -17.07 33.30
CA LYS A 202 -7.49 -17.50 33.99
C LYS A 202 -8.70 -16.96 33.24
N VAL A 203 -9.31 -17.80 32.42
CA VAL A 203 -10.57 -17.55 31.73
C VAL A 203 -11.66 -18.39 32.32
N ILE A 204 -12.82 -17.85 32.58
CA ILE A 204 -14.02 -18.54 33.08
C ILE A 204 -15.24 -18.01 32.33
N ASP A 205 -16.31 -18.79 32.25
CA ASP A 205 -17.57 -18.33 31.70
C ASP A 205 -18.57 -17.95 32.81
N ILE A 206 -19.60 -17.20 32.39
CA ILE A 206 -20.80 -16.98 33.15
C ILE A 206 -22.02 -17.28 32.29
N ASN A 207 -22.79 -18.29 32.67
CA ASN A 207 -23.93 -18.79 31.90
C ASN A 207 -25.23 -18.07 32.30
N ILE A 208 -25.29 -16.75 32.12
CA ILE A 208 -26.47 -15.93 32.37
C ILE A 208 -26.76 -15.01 31.15
N ASP A 209 -28.02 -14.67 30.97
CA ASP A 209 -28.47 -13.72 29.96
C ASP A 209 -28.46 -12.33 30.56
N PHE A 210 -27.46 -11.54 30.23
CA PHE A 210 -27.28 -10.22 30.81
C PHE A 210 -27.10 -9.11 29.79
N TYR A 211 -26.69 -9.45 28.56
CA TYR A 211 -26.44 -8.50 27.50
C TYR A 211 -27.49 -8.67 26.40
N PHE A 212 -28.20 -7.60 26.06
CA PHE A 212 -29.25 -7.54 25.07
C PHE A 212 -28.78 -6.76 23.86
N TYR A 213 -28.36 -7.50 22.83
CA TYR A 213 -27.88 -6.96 21.56
C TYR A 213 -29.04 -6.67 20.62
N ARG A 214 -29.25 -5.40 20.32
CA ARG A 214 -30.39 -4.94 19.53
C ARG A 214 -30.14 -5.15 18.01
N GLN A 215 -31.02 -5.93 17.38
CA GLN A 215 -31.03 -6.09 15.94
C GLN A 215 -31.88 -4.97 15.31
N ARG A 216 -31.21 -4.02 14.63
CA ARG A 216 -31.88 -2.87 14.00
C ARG A 216 -31.54 -2.73 12.52
N GLN A 217 -32.46 -2.14 11.73
CA GLN A 217 -32.16 -1.76 10.36
C GLN A 217 -31.12 -0.62 10.37
N GLY A 218 -30.12 -0.72 9.50
CA GLY A 218 -29.05 0.28 9.40
C GLY A 218 -27.85 0.04 10.33
N SER A 219 -27.80 -1.10 11.04
CA SER A 219 -26.59 -1.53 11.74
C SER A 219 -25.41 -1.61 10.76
N ILE A 220 -24.22 -1.25 11.23
CA ILE A 220 -22.96 -1.33 10.45
C ILE A 220 -22.74 -2.73 9.87
N MET A 221 -23.16 -3.76 10.59
CA MET A 221 -22.99 -5.17 10.20
C MET A 221 -23.94 -5.61 9.09
N HIS A 222 -25.09 -4.97 8.91
CA HIS A 222 -26.10 -5.31 7.91
C HIS A 222 -26.10 -4.40 6.68
N SER A 223 -25.22 -3.41 6.63
CA SER A 223 -25.11 -2.55 5.45
C SER A 223 -24.16 -3.16 4.42
N ASP A 224 -24.62 -3.30 3.15
CA ASP A 224 -23.76 -3.59 2.00
C ASP A 224 -22.75 -2.45 1.72
N ARG A 225 -22.83 -1.41 2.50
CA ARG A 225 -21.89 -0.28 2.45
C ARG A 225 -20.58 -0.68 3.12
N ASN A 226 -19.46 -0.30 2.49
CA ASN A 226 -18.10 -0.50 3.01
C ASN A 226 -17.53 -1.92 2.93
N LEU A 227 -18.01 -2.79 2.03
CA LEU A 227 -17.48 -4.16 1.86
C LEU A 227 -15.94 -4.15 1.67
N ILE A 228 -15.42 -3.23 0.86
CA ILE A 228 -13.97 -3.09 0.63
C ILE A 228 -13.23 -2.77 1.93
N ARG A 229 -13.70 -1.77 2.72
CA ARG A 229 -13.06 -1.39 3.98
C ARG A 229 -13.12 -2.49 5.04
N ARG A 230 -14.23 -3.23 5.08
CA ARG A 230 -14.38 -4.39 5.96
C ARG A 230 -13.44 -5.52 5.54
N SER A 231 -13.34 -5.79 4.26
CA SER A 231 -12.38 -6.74 3.69
C SER A 231 -10.94 -6.36 4.06
N GLU A 232 -10.57 -5.10 3.90
CA GLU A 232 -9.25 -4.59 4.25
C GLU A 232 -8.95 -4.73 5.76
N SER A 233 -9.93 -4.43 6.61
CA SER A 233 -9.77 -4.61 8.06
C SER A 233 -9.56 -6.08 8.44
N LEU A 234 -10.34 -7.01 7.90
CA LEU A 234 -10.14 -8.44 8.16
C LEU A 234 -8.78 -8.93 7.64
N PHE A 235 -8.35 -8.46 6.47
CA PHE A 235 -7.03 -8.79 5.93
C PHE A 235 -5.90 -8.25 6.81
N PHE A 236 -6.04 -7.02 7.31
CA PHE A 236 -5.11 -6.42 8.28
C PHE A 236 -5.00 -7.27 9.55
N ILE A 237 -6.14 -7.66 10.14
CA ILE A 237 -6.18 -8.49 11.36
C ILE A 237 -5.54 -9.86 11.11
N ASN A 238 -5.83 -10.51 9.98
CA ASN A 238 -5.18 -11.74 9.57
C ASN A 238 -3.65 -11.61 9.58
N SER A 239 -3.14 -10.56 8.93
CA SER A 239 -1.70 -10.33 8.79
C SER A 239 -1.04 -10.12 10.16
N ARG A 240 -1.66 -9.27 11.00
CA ARG A 240 -1.18 -8.98 12.35
C ARG A 240 -1.17 -10.20 13.25
N LEU A 241 -2.22 -11.03 13.18
CA LEU A 241 -2.31 -12.24 13.99
C LEU A 241 -1.25 -13.28 13.57
N LYS A 242 -1.02 -13.46 12.28
CA LYS A 242 0.05 -14.33 11.76
C LYS A 242 1.45 -13.88 12.18
N GLU A 243 1.74 -12.57 12.06
CA GLU A 243 3.01 -12.00 12.52
C GLU A 243 3.19 -12.21 14.02
N PHE A 244 2.18 -11.92 14.82
CA PHE A 244 2.19 -12.08 16.27
C PHE A 244 2.50 -13.53 16.68
N ILE A 245 1.81 -14.52 16.12
CA ILE A 245 2.05 -15.94 16.44
C ILE A 245 3.47 -16.33 16.03
N LYS A 246 3.94 -15.92 14.85
CA LYS A 246 5.29 -16.19 14.38
C LYS A 246 6.36 -15.63 15.34
N GLU A 247 6.18 -14.42 15.84
CA GLU A 247 7.08 -13.81 16.82
C GLU A 247 7.07 -14.57 18.15
N LYS A 248 5.88 -14.97 18.65
CA LYS A 248 5.74 -15.68 19.93
C LYS A 248 6.32 -17.10 19.89
N VAL A 249 6.16 -17.78 18.77
CA VAL A 249 6.71 -19.14 18.56
C VAL A 249 8.24 -19.09 18.38
N ASN A 250 8.79 -17.98 17.88
CA ASN A 250 10.24 -17.75 17.71
C ASN A 250 10.97 -18.91 17.01
N GLY A 251 10.40 -19.38 15.89
CA GLY A 251 11.00 -20.43 15.04
C GLY A 251 10.80 -21.86 15.52
N LYS A 252 10.05 -22.08 16.61
CA LYS A 252 9.61 -23.41 17.03
C LYS A 252 8.36 -23.85 16.25
N GLU A 253 8.05 -25.13 16.26
CA GLU A 253 6.75 -25.60 15.76
C GLU A 253 5.62 -25.13 16.68
N CYS A 254 4.52 -24.67 16.08
CA CYS A 254 3.31 -24.28 16.81
C CYS A 254 2.70 -25.51 17.50
N ASP A 255 2.38 -25.37 18.78
CA ASP A 255 1.55 -26.35 19.47
C ASP A 255 0.09 -26.29 18.98
N GLU A 256 -0.73 -27.24 19.41
CA GLU A 256 -2.14 -27.32 19.01
C GLU A 256 -2.96 -26.09 19.46
N THR A 257 -2.56 -25.38 20.51
CA THR A 257 -3.25 -24.18 20.96
C THR A 257 -2.89 -22.98 20.08
N GLU A 258 -1.65 -22.86 19.68
CA GLU A 258 -1.16 -21.82 18.76
C GLU A 258 -1.67 -22.02 17.33
N GLN A 259 -1.81 -23.29 16.90
CA GLN A 259 -2.44 -23.64 15.62
C GLN A 259 -3.88 -23.13 15.52
N ALA A 260 -4.65 -23.10 16.62
CA ALA A 260 -6.01 -22.58 16.63
C ALA A 260 -6.05 -21.08 16.25
N PHE A 261 -5.04 -20.29 16.65
CA PHE A 261 -4.94 -18.88 16.25
C PHE A 261 -4.59 -18.71 14.77
N LEU A 262 -3.78 -19.60 14.23
CA LEU A 262 -3.48 -19.59 12.79
C LEU A 262 -4.71 -19.97 11.97
N LEU A 263 -5.51 -20.93 12.41
CA LEU A 263 -6.78 -21.27 11.77
C LEU A 263 -7.77 -20.10 11.79
N GLN A 264 -7.83 -19.34 12.89
CA GLN A 264 -8.63 -18.12 12.93
C GLN A 264 -8.11 -17.08 11.93
N ALA A 265 -6.80 -16.90 11.86
CA ALA A 265 -6.20 -15.98 10.89
C ALA A 265 -6.55 -16.39 9.45
N ASP A 266 -6.50 -17.67 9.11
CA ASP A 266 -6.88 -18.18 7.80
C ASP A 266 -8.38 -17.95 7.50
N SER A 267 -9.25 -18.16 8.48
CA SER A 267 -10.69 -17.84 8.35
C SER A 267 -10.93 -16.34 8.10
N LEU A 268 -10.17 -15.47 8.76
CA LEU A 268 -10.24 -14.02 8.52
C LEU A 268 -9.80 -13.66 7.10
N TYR A 269 -8.78 -14.33 6.60
CA TYR A 269 -8.33 -14.14 5.21
C TYR A 269 -9.40 -14.55 4.20
N GLU A 270 -10.00 -15.71 4.36
CA GLU A 270 -11.08 -16.20 3.50
C GLU A 270 -12.31 -15.26 3.54
N ARG A 271 -12.70 -14.81 4.73
CA ARG A 271 -13.80 -13.84 4.89
C ARG A 271 -13.49 -12.51 4.24
N ALA A 272 -12.26 -12.02 4.35
CA ALA A 272 -11.81 -10.80 3.67
C ALA A 272 -11.93 -10.93 2.15
N GLN A 273 -11.46 -12.04 1.60
CA GLN A 273 -11.54 -12.32 0.17
C GLN A 273 -13.00 -12.42 -0.31
N ASN A 274 -13.83 -13.15 0.42
CA ASN A 274 -15.27 -13.29 0.09
C ASN A 274 -16.01 -11.93 0.10
N LEU A 275 -15.71 -11.04 1.05
CA LEU A 275 -16.30 -9.69 1.06
C LEU A 275 -15.89 -8.88 -0.16
N TYR A 276 -14.62 -8.98 -0.57
CA TYR A 276 -14.14 -8.29 -1.78
C TYR A 276 -14.76 -8.89 -3.05
N GLU A 277 -14.84 -10.21 -3.17
CA GLU A 277 -15.47 -10.88 -4.30
C GLU A 277 -16.98 -10.55 -4.40
N ASN A 278 -17.65 -10.41 -3.26
CA ASN A 278 -19.05 -9.95 -3.22
C ASN A 278 -19.16 -8.51 -3.75
N GLU A 279 -18.29 -7.59 -3.34
CA GLU A 279 -18.24 -6.25 -3.93
C GLU A 279 -18.01 -6.29 -5.44
N LEU A 280 -17.06 -7.11 -5.91
CA LEU A 280 -16.82 -7.27 -7.35
C LEU A 280 -18.05 -7.79 -8.09
N SER A 281 -18.83 -8.68 -7.48
CA SER A 281 -19.99 -9.30 -8.14
C SER A 281 -21.25 -8.43 -8.09
N THR A 282 -21.50 -7.70 -7.01
CA THR A 282 -22.75 -6.95 -6.80
C THR A 282 -22.65 -5.47 -7.18
N SER A 283 -21.46 -4.90 -7.14
CA SER A 283 -21.23 -3.48 -7.42
C SER A 283 -21.40 -3.14 -8.90
N SER A 284 -22.03 -2.01 -9.21
CA SER A 284 -22.12 -1.44 -10.56
C SER A 284 -20.84 -0.71 -11.01
N LYS A 285 -19.80 -0.67 -10.17
CA LYS A 285 -18.52 -0.01 -10.47
C LYS A 285 -17.83 -0.64 -11.68
N LYS A 286 -17.07 0.17 -12.39
CA LYS A 286 -16.17 -0.27 -13.46
C LYS A 286 -15.04 -1.11 -12.87
N CYS A 287 -14.61 -2.14 -13.57
CA CYS A 287 -13.52 -2.99 -13.12
C CYS A 287 -12.26 -2.73 -13.94
N LEU A 288 -11.16 -2.36 -13.29
CA LEU A 288 -9.85 -2.17 -13.92
C LEU A 288 -8.86 -3.22 -13.42
N PHE A 289 -8.31 -3.99 -14.36
CA PHE A 289 -7.16 -4.87 -14.12
C PHE A 289 -5.89 -4.18 -14.60
N ILE A 290 -4.97 -3.91 -13.71
CA ILE A 290 -3.63 -3.37 -14.00
C ILE A 290 -2.67 -4.54 -14.02
N ILE A 291 -2.18 -4.92 -15.20
CA ILE A 291 -1.35 -6.10 -15.40
C ILE A 291 0.13 -5.72 -15.32
N SER A 292 0.82 -6.39 -14.41
CA SER A 292 2.25 -6.25 -14.16
C SER A 292 2.92 -7.61 -14.03
N GLU A 293 4.23 -7.63 -13.80
CA GLU A 293 4.97 -8.85 -13.49
C GLU A 293 5.99 -8.65 -12.36
N GLU A 294 6.39 -9.72 -11.70
CA GLU A 294 7.47 -9.67 -10.70
C GLU A 294 8.82 -9.63 -11.41
N SER A 295 9.25 -8.43 -11.77
CA SER A 295 10.52 -8.17 -12.44
C SER A 295 11.28 -7.03 -11.73
N VAL A 296 12.54 -6.83 -12.15
CA VAL A 296 13.32 -5.66 -11.68
C VAL A 296 12.61 -4.36 -12.08
N ALA A 297 12.11 -4.28 -13.33
CA ALA A 297 11.36 -3.11 -13.80
C ALA A 297 10.07 -2.88 -12.98
N GLY A 298 9.35 -3.95 -12.65
CA GLY A 298 8.15 -3.90 -11.81
C GLY A 298 8.40 -3.38 -10.40
N LYS A 299 9.62 -3.56 -9.86
CA LYS A 299 10.00 -3.05 -8.52
C LYS A 299 10.40 -1.58 -8.51
N TYR A 300 10.83 -1.02 -9.65
CA TYR A 300 11.35 0.34 -9.76
C TYR A 300 10.45 1.24 -10.63
N GLY A 301 10.85 1.57 -11.83
CA GLY A 301 10.16 2.54 -12.69
C GLY A 301 8.70 2.19 -13.00
N VAL A 302 8.45 0.95 -13.42
CA VAL A 302 7.09 0.46 -13.72
C VAL A 302 6.24 0.39 -12.45
N GLY A 303 6.82 -0.06 -11.32
CA GLY A 303 6.13 -0.08 -10.04
C GLY A 303 5.73 1.31 -9.56
N THR A 304 6.61 2.31 -9.75
CA THR A 304 6.29 3.72 -9.48
C THR A 304 5.12 4.20 -10.35
N TYR A 305 5.16 3.91 -11.65
CA TYR A 305 4.07 4.22 -12.58
C TYR A 305 2.73 3.60 -12.13
N ILE A 306 2.71 2.31 -11.79
CA ILE A 306 1.50 1.62 -11.32
C ILE A 306 0.95 2.26 -10.06
N SER A 307 1.82 2.61 -9.10
CA SER A 307 1.42 3.31 -7.89
C SER A 307 0.80 4.68 -8.17
N GLN A 308 1.25 5.39 -9.20
CA GLN A 308 0.66 6.65 -9.64
C GLN A 308 -0.65 6.41 -10.40
N LEU A 309 -0.67 5.43 -11.27
CA LEU A 309 -1.86 5.07 -12.04
C LEU A 309 -3.05 4.73 -11.13
N THR A 310 -2.81 3.98 -10.06
CA THR A 310 -3.87 3.64 -9.10
C THR A 310 -4.47 4.85 -8.39
N GLN A 311 -3.69 5.91 -8.19
CA GLN A 311 -4.16 7.16 -7.57
C GLN A 311 -5.03 8.01 -8.49
N CYS A 312 -5.06 7.72 -9.80
CA CYS A 312 -5.89 8.46 -10.76
C CYS A 312 -7.36 8.06 -10.71
N PHE A 313 -7.74 6.99 -10.04
CA PHE A 313 -9.11 6.46 -10.10
C PHE A 313 -9.85 6.64 -8.78
N ASP A 314 -11.08 7.16 -8.87
CA ASP A 314 -11.98 7.23 -7.73
C ASP A 314 -12.55 5.84 -7.40
N LEU A 315 -12.23 5.32 -6.23
CA LEU A 315 -12.69 4.01 -5.74
C LEU A 315 -14.20 3.95 -5.48
N SER A 316 -14.91 5.08 -5.49
CA SER A 316 -16.37 5.09 -5.47
C SER A 316 -16.97 4.64 -6.80
N ALA A 317 -16.25 4.85 -7.91
CA ALA A 317 -16.67 4.53 -9.28
C ALA A 317 -15.92 3.32 -9.88
N TRP A 318 -14.79 2.93 -9.31
CA TRP A 318 -13.89 1.91 -9.84
C TRP A 318 -13.53 0.85 -8.82
N ASN A 319 -13.48 -0.40 -9.24
CA ASN A 319 -12.82 -1.50 -8.55
C ASN A 319 -11.45 -1.74 -9.19
N LEU A 320 -10.38 -1.48 -8.46
CA LEU A 320 -9.00 -1.61 -8.95
C LEU A 320 -8.38 -2.93 -8.52
N ASN A 321 -7.78 -3.63 -9.48
CA ASN A 321 -7.13 -4.92 -9.29
C ASN A 321 -5.75 -4.90 -9.94
N VAL A 322 -4.69 -4.99 -9.15
CA VAL A 322 -3.31 -5.09 -9.64
C VAL A 322 -2.92 -6.56 -9.70
N ILE A 323 -2.59 -7.03 -10.89
CA ILE A 323 -2.23 -8.42 -11.16
C ILE A 323 -0.73 -8.50 -11.39
N ILE A 324 -0.02 -9.17 -10.50
CA ILE A 324 1.43 -9.38 -10.57
C ILE A 324 1.66 -10.81 -11.06
N LEU A 325 2.00 -10.93 -12.33
CA LEU A 325 2.28 -12.21 -12.97
C LEU A 325 3.70 -12.67 -12.67
N HIS A 326 3.97 -13.96 -12.91
CA HIS A 326 5.29 -14.58 -12.71
C HIS A 326 5.84 -14.36 -11.29
N ALA A 327 4.96 -14.31 -10.30
CA ALA A 327 5.35 -14.11 -8.90
C ALA A 327 6.20 -15.30 -8.39
N ARG A 328 7.12 -15.01 -7.45
CA ARG A 328 7.98 -16.02 -6.82
C ARG A 328 7.29 -16.80 -5.71
N SER A 329 6.08 -16.39 -5.34
CA SER A 329 5.25 -17.14 -4.40
C SER A 329 5.00 -18.57 -4.92
N LYS A 330 4.77 -19.51 -4.01
CA LYS A 330 4.42 -20.90 -4.38
C LYS A 330 2.96 -21.07 -4.76
N GLU A 331 2.12 -20.18 -4.25
CA GLU A 331 0.67 -20.19 -4.40
C GLU A 331 0.19 -18.79 -4.78
N VAL A 332 -1.02 -18.70 -5.35
CA VAL A 332 -1.64 -17.40 -5.61
C VAL A 332 -1.85 -16.68 -4.28
N GLN A 333 -1.27 -15.50 -4.16
CA GLN A 333 -1.46 -14.64 -3.00
C GLN A 333 -2.38 -13.49 -3.37
N TRP A 334 -3.32 -13.22 -2.48
CA TRP A 334 -4.23 -12.08 -2.57
C TRP A 334 -4.04 -11.20 -1.35
N LYS A 335 -4.06 -9.90 -1.58
CA LYS A 335 -4.04 -8.89 -0.51
C LYS A 335 -4.85 -7.69 -0.93
N ILE A 336 -5.35 -6.94 0.05
CA ILE A 336 -6.03 -5.67 -0.19
C ILE A 336 -5.35 -4.59 0.63
N LYS A 337 -5.13 -3.43 0.00
CA LYS A 337 -4.52 -2.26 0.64
C LYS A 337 -5.03 -0.99 -0.03
N ASP A 338 -5.40 0.00 0.78
CA ASP A 338 -5.93 1.30 0.33
C ASP A 338 -7.12 1.12 -0.64
N GLY A 339 -7.95 0.10 -0.41
CA GLY A 339 -9.10 -0.23 -1.24
C GLY A 339 -8.79 -0.90 -2.57
N ILE A 340 -7.53 -1.23 -2.85
CA ILE A 340 -7.03 -1.86 -4.08
C ILE A 340 -6.67 -3.31 -3.80
N ALA A 341 -7.18 -4.24 -4.64
CA ALA A 341 -6.80 -5.64 -4.55
C ALA A 341 -5.54 -5.93 -5.36
N TYR A 342 -4.66 -6.74 -4.79
CA TYR A 342 -3.41 -7.20 -5.41
C TYR A 342 -3.44 -8.73 -5.50
N TYR A 343 -3.13 -9.26 -6.67
CA TYR A 343 -3.03 -10.70 -6.94
C TYR A 343 -1.60 -11.01 -7.37
N GLU A 344 -0.88 -11.77 -6.58
CA GLU A 344 0.42 -12.33 -6.97
C GLU A 344 0.20 -13.74 -7.50
N ILE A 345 0.34 -13.91 -8.81
CA ILE A 345 0.08 -15.19 -9.50
C ILE A 345 1.42 -15.85 -9.83
N PRO A 346 1.73 -17.00 -9.20
CA PRO A 346 3.01 -17.65 -9.34
C PRO A 346 3.26 -18.17 -10.75
N MET A 347 4.54 -18.22 -11.12
CA MET A 347 5.00 -18.94 -12.29
C MET A 347 4.91 -20.46 -12.03
N PRO A 348 4.39 -21.27 -12.95
CA PRO A 348 4.38 -22.73 -12.78
C PRO A 348 5.80 -23.27 -12.58
N GLY A 349 5.97 -24.07 -11.53
CA GLY A 349 7.28 -24.50 -11.04
C GLY A 349 8.03 -25.51 -11.90
N LYS A 350 8.53 -25.13 -13.01
CA LYS A 350 9.63 -25.69 -13.82
C LYS A 350 9.96 -24.80 -15.04
N MET A 351 9.30 -23.69 -15.19
CA MET A 351 9.56 -22.72 -16.26
C MET A 351 10.75 -21.81 -15.93
N GLN A 352 11.92 -22.35 -15.63
CA GLN A 352 13.14 -21.53 -15.59
C GLN A 352 13.56 -21.03 -17.00
N TYR A 353 13.03 -21.63 -18.04
CA TYR A 353 13.10 -21.19 -19.43
C TYR A 353 11.80 -21.65 -20.10
N TYR A 354 11.07 -20.74 -20.76
CA TYR A 354 9.88 -21.05 -21.56
C TYR A 354 10.20 -22.21 -22.53
N SER A 355 9.85 -23.43 -22.13
CA SER A 355 10.17 -24.61 -22.92
C SER A 355 9.26 -24.81 -24.13
N SER A 356 8.07 -24.15 -24.11
CA SER A 356 7.22 -24.09 -25.29
C SER A 356 6.20 -22.91 -25.21
N SER A 357 5.80 -22.37 -26.36
CA SER A 357 4.71 -21.41 -26.50
C SER A 357 3.38 -21.95 -26.01
N LEU A 358 3.22 -23.26 -25.87
CA LEU A 358 2.01 -23.92 -25.41
C LEU A 358 1.84 -23.78 -23.88
N ASP A 359 2.93 -23.90 -23.13
CA ASP A 359 2.91 -23.78 -21.67
C ASP A 359 2.57 -22.35 -21.24
N GLU A 360 3.10 -21.36 -21.95
CA GLU A 360 2.77 -19.95 -21.73
C GLU A 360 1.28 -19.66 -21.99
N LYS A 361 0.72 -20.19 -23.08
CA LYS A 361 -0.71 -20.06 -23.38
C LYS A 361 -1.59 -20.72 -22.32
N GLN A 362 -1.18 -21.85 -21.76
CA GLN A 362 -1.92 -22.52 -20.69
C GLN A 362 -1.86 -21.73 -19.41
N TYR A 363 -0.71 -21.14 -19.07
CA TYR A 363 -0.56 -20.24 -17.93
C TYR A 363 -1.55 -19.06 -18.04
N TYR A 364 -1.55 -18.33 -19.15
CA TYR A 364 -2.46 -17.19 -19.34
C TYR A 364 -3.94 -17.60 -19.35
N ARG A 365 -4.27 -18.80 -19.84
CA ARG A 365 -5.62 -19.35 -19.69
C ARG A 365 -6.00 -19.54 -18.23
N GLY A 366 -5.12 -20.14 -17.44
CA GLY A 366 -5.31 -20.32 -16.00
C GLY A 366 -5.55 -18.98 -15.29
N VAL A 367 -4.67 -18.02 -15.54
CA VAL A 367 -4.80 -16.65 -15.00
C VAL A 367 -6.13 -16.01 -15.39
N PHE A 368 -6.48 -16.07 -16.67
CA PHE A 368 -7.73 -15.49 -17.18
C PHE A 368 -8.96 -16.09 -16.48
N TYR A 369 -9.09 -17.42 -16.42
CA TYR A 369 -10.24 -18.05 -15.79
C TYR A 369 -10.27 -17.85 -14.28
N TYR A 370 -9.12 -17.82 -13.62
CA TYR A 370 -9.02 -17.47 -12.20
C TYR A 370 -9.60 -16.07 -11.92
N LEU A 371 -9.28 -15.07 -12.74
CA LEU A 371 -9.80 -13.71 -12.59
C LEU A 371 -11.27 -13.60 -13.04
N ALA A 372 -11.60 -14.17 -14.19
CA ALA A 372 -12.95 -14.08 -14.78
C ALA A 372 -14.04 -14.77 -13.94
N SER A 373 -13.70 -15.86 -13.22
CA SER A 373 -14.66 -16.56 -12.34
C SER A 373 -15.18 -15.70 -11.19
N ARG A 374 -14.52 -14.59 -10.88
CA ARG A 374 -14.87 -13.65 -9.81
C ARG A 374 -15.73 -12.47 -10.29
N LEU A 375 -16.04 -12.42 -11.58
CA LEU A 375 -16.79 -11.33 -12.18
C LEU A 375 -18.21 -11.77 -12.50
N THR A 376 -19.19 -10.98 -12.08
CA THR A 376 -20.57 -11.13 -12.57
C THR A 376 -20.78 -10.22 -13.77
N LEU A 377 -21.16 -10.80 -14.90
CA LEU A 377 -21.42 -10.08 -16.15
C LEU A 377 -22.91 -9.70 -16.27
N PRO A 378 -23.27 -8.58 -16.96
CA PRO A 378 -22.40 -7.69 -17.73
C PRO A 378 -21.76 -6.60 -16.88
N LYS A 379 -20.44 -6.40 -17.00
CA LYS A 379 -19.69 -5.36 -16.32
C LYS A 379 -18.74 -4.67 -17.31
N LYS A 380 -18.54 -3.35 -17.16
CA LYS A 380 -17.51 -2.64 -17.94
C LYS A 380 -16.12 -3.01 -17.42
N ILE A 381 -15.34 -3.71 -18.24
CA ILE A 381 -14.02 -4.23 -17.90
C ILE A 381 -12.97 -3.49 -18.70
N TYR A 382 -11.95 -3.05 -18.00
CA TYR A 382 -10.76 -2.39 -18.54
C TYR A 382 -9.51 -3.16 -18.11
N CYS A 383 -8.52 -3.23 -19.00
CA CYS A 383 -7.22 -3.80 -18.69
C CYS A 383 -6.12 -2.80 -19.08
N HIS A 384 -5.22 -2.51 -18.15
CA HIS A 384 -4.06 -1.67 -18.39
C HIS A 384 -2.79 -2.54 -18.31
N PHE A 385 -2.20 -2.83 -19.45
CA PHE A 385 -0.99 -3.64 -19.56
C PHE A 385 0.25 -2.76 -19.47
N ASN A 386 1.28 -3.27 -18.82
CA ASN A 386 2.57 -2.59 -18.65
C ASN A 386 3.73 -3.34 -19.34
N PHE A 387 3.46 -4.53 -19.90
CA PHE A 387 4.43 -5.36 -20.60
C PHE A 387 3.79 -6.02 -21.83
N ALA A 388 4.42 -5.89 -22.98
CA ALA A 388 3.91 -6.43 -24.25
C ALA A 388 3.96 -7.98 -24.33
N ILE A 389 4.74 -8.62 -23.46
CA ILE A 389 4.87 -10.07 -23.39
C ILE A 389 3.53 -10.77 -23.09
N HIS A 390 2.58 -10.08 -22.48
CA HIS A 390 1.29 -10.66 -22.07
C HIS A 390 0.22 -10.64 -23.17
N HIS A 391 0.62 -10.71 -24.44
CA HIS A 391 -0.26 -10.66 -25.62
C HIS A 391 -1.42 -11.69 -25.54
N ASP A 392 -1.11 -12.96 -25.26
CA ASP A 392 -2.15 -14.01 -25.21
C ASP A 392 -3.18 -13.76 -24.09
N LEU A 393 -2.77 -13.19 -22.96
CA LEU A 393 -3.68 -12.81 -21.89
C LEU A 393 -4.61 -11.66 -22.34
N ALA A 394 -4.05 -10.65 -23.00
CA ALA A 394 -4.82 -9.52 -23.52
C ALA A 394 -5.88 -9.96 -24.54
N LEU A 395 -5.51 -10.88 -25.44
CA LEU A 395 -6.46 -11.46 -26.38
C LEU A 395 -7.61 -12.19 -25.70
N LEU A 396 -7.36 -12.89 -24.60
CA LEU A 396 -8.42 -13.56 -23.83
C LEU A 396 -9.38 -12.54 -23.21
N PHE A 397 -8.89 -11.49 -22.57
CA PHE A 397 -9.73 -10.43 -22.02
C PHE A 397 -10.53 -9.74 -23.11
N LYS A 398 -9.92 -9.38 -24.24
CA LYS A 398 -10.59 -8.72 -25.35
C LYS A 398 -11.68 -9.59 -25.97
N LYS A 399 -11.37 -10.86 -26.30
CA LYS A 399 -12.30 -11.76 -27.01
C LYS A 399 -13.39 -12.35 -26.13
N LYS A 400 -13.10 -12.64 -24.85
CA LYS A 400 -14.04 -13.32 -23.95
C LYS A 400 -14.87 -12.38 -23.09
N LEU A 401 -14.32 -11.23 -22.70
CA LEU A 401 -14.97 -10.27 -21.81
C LEU A 401 -15.24 -8.91 -22.49
N GLN A 402 -14.89 -8.76 -23.76
CA GLN A 402 -14.99 -7.49 -24.51
C GLN A 402 -14.29 -6.33 -23.76
N ALA A 403 -13.22 -6.66 -23.03
CA ALA A 403 -12.48 -5.68 -22.25
C ALA A 403 -11.84 -4.61 -23.14
N LYS A 404 -11.85 -3.37 -22.67
CA LYS A 404 -11.10 -2.27 -23.28
C LYS A 404 -9.66 -2.33 -22.78
N ILE A 405 -8.69 -2.23 -23.70
CA ILE A 405 -7.29 -2.47 -23.41
C ILE A 405 -6.46 -1.22 -23.66
N VAL A 406 -5.80 -0.75 -22.61
CA VAL A 406 -4.74 0.25 -22.66
C VAL A 406 -3.39 -0.44 -22.44
N PHE A 407 -2.39 -0.04 -23.18
CA PHE A 407 -1.02 -0.48 -22.97
C PHE A 407 -0.12 0.73 -22.79
N THR A 408 0.67 0.76 -21.72
CA THR A 408 1.74 1.76 -21.56
C THR A 408 3.08 1.16 -21.94
N LEU A 409 3.72 1.75 -22.94
CA LEU A 409 5.06 1.40 -23.36
C LEU A 409 6.08 2.06 -22.44
N HIS A 410 6.67 1.29 -21.54
CA HIS A 410 7.75 1.73 -20.66
C HIS A 410 9.12 1.62 -21.32
N TYR A 411 9.30 0.62 -22.15
CA TYR A 411 10.49 0.33 -22.97
C TYR A 411 10.13 -0.72 -24.02
N THR A 412 11.00 -0.87 -25.00
CA THR A 412 10.99 -2.02 -25.93
C THR A 412 12.10 -2.98 -25.57
N ASP A 413 11.85 -4.29 -25.66
CA ASP A 413 12.85 -5.31 -25.27
C ASP A 413 14.15 -5.18 -26.08
N TRP A 414 14.05 -4.86 -27.38
CA TRP A 414 15.21 -4.69 -28.25
C TRP A 414 16.08 -3.48 -27.89
N SER A 415 15.49 -2.45 -27.28
CA SER A 415 16.21 -1.22 -26.96
C SER A 415 17.37 -1.42 -25.99
N PHE A 416 17.28 -2.42 -25.12
CA PHE A 416 18.40 -2.79 -24.26
C PHE A 416 19.55 -3.47 -25.01
N ASP A 417 19.23 -4.31 -25.99
CA ASP A 417 20.22 -5.01 -26.82
C ASP A 417 20.97 -4.08 -27.78
N LEU A 418 20.28 -3.08 -28.28
CA LEU A 418 20.78 -2.12 -29.30
C LEU A 418 21.04 -0.73 -28.73
N LEU A 419 20.95 -0.53 -27.41
CA LEU A 419 21.08 0.78 -26.74
C LEU A 419 20.20 1.89 -27.36
N GLY A 420 19.03 1.50 -27.87
CA GLY A 420 18.06 2.40 -28.48
C GLY A 420 18.41 2.82 -29.93
N ASP A 421 19.40 2.21 -30.59
CA ASP A 421 19.78 2.51 -31.97
C ASP A 421 18.73 2.01 -32.97
N GLN A 422 17.88 2.93 -33.44
CA GLN A 422 16.81 2.64 -34.38
C GLN A 422 17.31 2.34 -35.80
N ASP A 423 18.44 2.86 -36.19
CA ASP A 423 18.97 2.63 -37.54
C ASP A 423 19.59 1.23 -37.62
N TRP A 424 20.24 0.79 -36.55
CA TRP A 424 20.68 -0.62 -36.46
C TRP A 424 19.47 -1.56 -36.42
N LEU A 425 18.40 -1.23 -35.68
CA LEU A 425 17.17 -2.01 -35.69
C LEU A 425 16.58 -2.14 -37.10
N LYS A 426 16.50 -1.03 -37.90
CA LYS A 426 16.02 -1.07 -39.30
C LYS A 426 16.83 -2.02 -40.15
N GLN A 427 18.15 -2.05 -39.98
CA GLN A 427 19.03 -3.01 -40.69
C GLN A 427 18.71 -4.46 -40.32
N ILE A 428 18.53 -4.73 -39.03
CA ILE A 428 18.15 -6.09 -38.53
C ILE A 428 16.78 -6.50 -39.09
N LEU A 429 15.80 -5.60 -39.08
CA LEU A 429 14.46 -5.90 -39.60
C LEU A 429 14.47 -6.21 -41.10
N ALA A 430 15.32 -5.52 -41.87
CA ALA A 430 15.47 -5.73 -43.31
C ALA A 430 16.22 -7.02 -43.62
N ASN A 431 17.32 -7.30 -42.93
CA ASN A 431 18.18 -8.46 -43.20
C ASN A 431 18.83 -9.01 -41.91
N PRO A 432 18.12 -9.80 -41.11
CA PRO A 432 18.64 -10.34 -39.87
C PRO A 432 19.78 -11.33 -40.09
N ILE A 433 20.90 -11.16 -39.40
CA ILE A 433 22.10 -12.00 -39.50
C ILE A 433 22.28 -12.79 -38.19
N GLY A 434 22.06 -14.12 -38.27
CA GLY A 434 22.23 -14.99 -37.11
C GLY A 434 21.09 -15.01 -36.10
N ASN A 435 21.30 -15.73 -35.01
CA ASN A 435 20.24 -16.01 -34.04
C ASN A 435 19.82 -14.77 -33.23
N LYS A 436 20.76 -13.89 -32.90
CA LYS A 436 20.48 -12.70 -32.12
C LYS A 436 19.55 -11.72 -32.85
N ASP A 437 19.87 -11.43 -34.12
CA ASP A 437 19.07 -10.55 -34.96
C ASP A 437 17.65 -11.11 -35.19
N ASN A 438 17.58 -12.44 -35.45
CA ASN A 438 16.28 -13.10 -35.56
C ASN A 438 15.44 -13.01 -34.28
N GLN A 439 16.08 -13.07 -33.11
CA GLN A 439 15.38 -12.87 -31.84
C GLN A 439 14.86 -11.43 -31.67
N VAL A 440 15.69 -10.44 -32.00
CA VAL A 440 15.31 -9.01 -31.99
C VAL A 440 14.11 -8.78 -32.93
N LYS A 441 14.18 -9.30 -34.17
CA LYS A 441 13.07 -9.19 -35.13
C LYS A 441 11.80 -9.84 -34.63
N LYS A 442 11.87 -11.05 -34.07
CA LYS A 442 10.71 -11.76 -33.49
C LYS A 442 10.09 -11.01 -32.33
N THR A 443 10.89 -10.40 -31.48
CA THR A 443 10.43 -9.58 -30.35
C THR A 443 9.72 -8.34 -30.86
N PHE A 444 10.29 -7.62 -31.81
CA PHE A 444 9.66 -6.46 -32.45
C PHE A 444 8.31 -6.79 -33.08
N GLU A 445 8.23 -7.90 -33.86
CA GLU A 445 6.99 -8.35 -34.49
C GLU A 445 5.91 -8.69 -33.45
N ARG A 446 6.28 -9.33 -32.34
CA ARG A 446 5.37 -9.62 -31.23
C ARG A 446 4.84 -8.37 -30.55
N GLU A 447 5.71 -7.39 -30.25
CA GLU A 447 5.30 -6.12 -29.67
C GLU A 447 4.35 -5.36 -30.61
N LYS A 448 4.66 -5.31 -31.94
CA LYS A 448 3.81 -4.68 -32.94
C LYS A 448 2.43 -5.37 -33.02
N ALA A 449 2.39 -6.70 -33.08
CA ALA A 449 1.16 -7.45 -33.09
C ALA A 449 0.30 -7.18 -31.84
N PHE A 450 0.91 -7.16 -30.66
CA PHE A 450 0.22 -6.85 -29.40
C PHE A 450 -0.47 -5.47 -29.47
N MET A 451 0.25 -4.43 -29.87
CA MET A 451 -0.29 -3.08 -29.97
C MET A 451 -1.37 -2.94 -31.03
N MET A 452 -1.19 -3.58 -32.18
CA MET A 452 -2.14 -3.50 -33.31
C MET A 452 -3.43 -4.28 -33.05
N GLU A 453 -3.34 -5.50 -32.55
CA GLU A 453 -4.46 -6.44 -32.45
C GLU A 453 -5.23 -6.29 -31.13
N CYS A 454 -4.52 -6.05 -30.00
CA CYS A 454 -5.13 -6.06 -28.69
C CYS A 454 -5.52 -4.67 -28.20
N CYS A 455 -4.66 -3.65 -28.39
CA CYS A 455 -4.82 -2.39 -27.70
C CYS A 455 -5.88 -1.48 -28.36
N ASP A 456 -6.73 -0.88 -27.54
CA ASP A 456 -7.57 0.24 -27.94
C ASP A 456 -6.77 1.54 -27.91
N TYR A 457 -5.88 1.69 -26.90
CA TYR A 457 -4.90 2.78 -26.80
C TYR A 457 -3.52 2.30 -26.43
N VAL A 458 -2.50 2.94 -26.99
CA VAL A 458 -1.09 2.77 -26.64
C VAL A 458 -0.58 4.08 -26.08
N VAL A 459 -0.20 4.05 -24.82
CA VAL A 459 0.35 5.20 -24.10
C VAL A 459 1.87 5.17 -24.20
N THR A 460 2.47 6.30 -24.57
CA THR A 460 3.93 6.50 -24.54
C THR A 460 4.29 7.50 -23.45
N ILE A 461 5.42 7.25 -22.80
CA ILE A 461 5.90 8.08 -21.68
C ILE A 461 6.92 9.15 -22.10
N ALA A 462 7.38 9.10 -23.35
CA ALA A 462 8.33 10.05 -23.93
C ALA A 462 8.00 10.33 -25.39
N ASN A 463 8.36 11.52 -25.89
CA ASN A 463 8.07 11.92 -27.27
C ASN A 463 8.85 11.09 -28.31
N HIS A 464 10.07 10.67 -27.99
CA HIS A 464 10.83 9.82 -28.90
C HIS A 464 10.16 8.46 -29.10
N SER A 465 9.61 7.87 -28.01
CA SER A 465 8.86 6.62 -28.10
C SER A 465 7.57 6.78 -28.90
N TYR A 466 6.88 7.95 -28.76
CA TYR A 466 5.71 8.28 -29.58
C TYR A 466 6.05 8.29 -31.08
N ARG A 467 7.15 9.01 -31.46
CA ARG A 467 7.62 9.03 -32.85
C ARG A 467 8.03 7.66 -33.35
N MET A 468 8.77 6.91 -32.56
CA MET A 468 9.17 5.53 -32.88
C MET A 468 7.97 4.63 -33.14
N LEU A 469 6.95 4.65 -32.32
CA LEU A 469 5.74 3.84 -32.51
C LEU A 469 4.98 4.26 -33.78
N LYS A 470 4.92 5.55 -34.07
CA LYS A 470 4.27 6.06 -35.28
C LYS A 470 5.05 5.67 -36.55
N GLU A 471 6.37 5.87 -36.56
CA GLU A 471 7.19 5.76 -37.78
C GLU A 471 7.72 4.35 -38.03
N LEU A 472 8.12 3.62 -37.00
CA LEU A 472 8.77 2.32 -37.14
C LEU A 472 7.77 1.16 -36.91
N TYR A 473 6.92 1.27 -35.89
CA TYR A 473 5.89 0.27 -35.63
C TYR A 473 4.62 0.50 -36.45
N GLU A 474 4.47 1.68 -37.08
CA GLU A 474 3.30 2.07 -37.90
C GLU A 474 1.99 1.98 -37.13
N ILE A 475 2.02 2.28 -35.80
CA ILE A 475 0.80 2.29 -34.99
C ILE A 475 -0.05 3.47 -35.39
N PRO A 476 -1.36 3.28 -35.65
CA PRO A 476 -2.28 4.37 -36.02
C PRO A 476 -2.30 5.50 -34.99
N GLN A 477 -2.32 6.74 -35.48
CA GLN A 477 -2.22 7.92 -34.62
C GLN A 477 -3.39 8.07 -33.66
N ASP A 478 -4.57 7.60 -34.03
CA ASP A 478 -5.78 7.58 -33.20
C ASP A 478 -5.70 6.61 -32.01
N LYS A 479 -4.77 5.66 -32.06
CA LYS A 479 -4.45 4.76 -30.94
C LYS A 479 -3.32 5.28 -30.05
N LEU A 480 -2.52 6.24 -30.51
CA LEU A 480 -1.34 6.71 -29.80
C LEU A 480 -1.66 7.90 -28.89
N VAL A 481 -1.31 7.81 -27.63
CA VAL A 481 -1.46 8.90 -26.66
C VAL A 481 -0.15 9.14 -25.93
N PHE A 482 0.25 10.39 -25.81
CA PHE A 482 1.42 10.79 -25.03
C PHE A 482 1.01 11.18 -23.61
N VAL A 483 1.45 10.39 -22.64
CA VAL A 483 1.27 10.66 -21.21
C VAL A 483 2.61 10.46 -20.50
N PRO A 484 3.37 11.53 -20.27
CA PRO A 484 4.64 11.40 -19.56
C PRO A 484 4.41 10.91 -18.14
N ASN A 485 5.38 10.16 -17.61
CA ASN A 485 5.36 9.75 -16.21
C ASN A 485 5.32 10.96 -15.28
N ALA A 486 4.77 10.78 -14.11
CA ALA A 486 4.64 11.82 -13.10
C ALA A 486 5.40 11.52 -11.82
N LEU A 487 5.57 12.52 -10.99
CA LEU A 487 6.05 12.41 -9.63
C LEU A 487 5.20 13.29 -8.71
N LYS A 488 5.01 12.81 -7.49
CA LYS A 488 4.43 13.63 -6.43
C LYS A 488 5.44 14.68 -6.00
N ASP A 489 5.00 15.93 -5.89
CA ASP A 489 5.86 16.99 -5.36
C ASP A 489 6.01 16.83 -3.84
N GLU A 490 7.21 16.46 -3.41
CA GLU A 490 7.58 16.31 -2.00
C GLU A 490 8.70 17.30 -1.60
N TYR A 491 8.96 18.33 -2.43
CA TYR A 491 9.96 19.34 -2.15
C TYR A 491 9.58 20.19 -0.94
N GLN A 492 10.53 20.31 -0.02
CA GLN A 492 10.45 21.21 1.12
C GLN A 492 11.65 22.16 1.11
N PRO A 493 11.42 23.49 1.08
CA PRO A 493 12.52 24.46 1.15
C PRO A 493 13.22 24.33 2.51
N ARG A 494 14.55 24.34 2.50
CA ARG A 494 15.39 24.27 3.71
C ARG A 494 16.10 25.61 3.92
N ASN A 495 16.20 26.02 5.17
CA ASN A 495 16.99 27.20 5.53
C ASN A 495 18.50 26.85 5.64
N LYS A 496 19.35 27.87 5.79
CA LYS A 496 20.80 27.69 5.81
C LYS A 496 21.31 26.87 7.00
N GLU A 497 20.65 26.98 8.15
CA GLU A 497 21.01 26.24 9.36
C GLU A 497 20.69 24.75 9.20
N GLU A 498 19.53 24.44 8.63
CA GLU A 498 19.12 23.07 8.29
C GLU A 498 20.07 22.44 7.29
N LEU A 499 20.46 23.17 6.22
CA LEU A 499 21.41 22.67 5.22
C LEU A 499 22.79 22.37 5.85
N ASN A 500 23.27 23.24 6.73
CA ASN A 500 24.54 23.03 7.44
C ASN A 500 24.44 21.82 8.39
N SER A 501 23.32 21.65 9.08
CA SER A 501 23.07 20.50 9.94
C SER A 501 23.06 19.19 9.14
N LEU A 502 22.40 19.16 7.97
CA LEU A 502 22.38 18.02 7.08
C LEU A 502 23.80 17.69 6.54
N ARG A 503 24.58 18.69 6.12
CA ARG A 503 25.98 18.46 5.70
C ARG A 503 26.78 17.77 6.80
N LYS A 504 26.69 18.25 8.04
CA LYS A 504 27.33 17.61 9.21
C LYS A 504 26.81 16.20 9.46
N LYS A 505 25.51 15.99 9.39
CA LYS A 505 24.85 14.66 9.55
C LYS A 505 25.43 13.62 8.58
N TYR A 506 25.69 14.03 7.33
CA TYR A 506 26.23 13.16 6.30
C TYR A 506 27.78 13.21 6.18
N GLY A 507 28.48 13.89 7.10
CA GLY A 507 29.95 13.91 7.18
C GLY A 507 30.63 14.81 6.16
N PHE A 508 29.93 15.82 5.63
CA PHE A 508 30.52 16.80 4.69
C PHE A 508 30.93 18.09 5.38
N ASN A 509 32.06 18.66 4.93
CA ASN A 509 32.53 19.99 5.33
C ASN A 509 31.84 21.10 4.51
N ASP A 510 31.87 22.32 5.02
CA ASP A 510 31.24 23.48 4.37
C ASP A 510 31.80 23.75 2.97
N ASN A 511 33.10 23.47 2.76
CA ASN A 511 33.80 23.69 1.48
C ASN A 511 33.68 22.50 0.50
N ASP A 512 33.17 21.36 0.90
CA ASP A 512 33.03 20.20 0.02
C ASP A 512 32.08 20.51 -1.14
N LYS A 513 32.45 20.08 -2.34
CA LYS A 513 31.63 20.15 -3.54
C LYS A 513 30.99 18.79 -3.80
N ILE A 514 29.68 18.69 -3.65
CA ILE A 514 28.96 17.44 -3.69
C ILE A 514 28.35 17.21 -5.06
N VAL A 515 28.87 16.20 -5.76
CA VAL A 515 28.31 15.63 -6.99
C VAL A 515 27.48 14.39 -6.61
N LEU A 516 26.22 14.37 -6.95
CA LEU A 516 25.30 13.32 -6.55
C LEU A 516 24.88 12.45 -7.74
N PHE A 517 25.01 11.15 -7.61
CA PHE A 517 24.38 10.13 -8.44
C PHE A 517 23.32 9.39 -7.62
N ALA A 518 22.13 9.24 -8.18
CA ALA A 518 21.08 8.40 -7.60
C ALA A 518 20.59 7.38 -8.65
N GLY A 519 20.48 6.10 -8.29
CA GLY A 519 20.00 5.08 -9.18
C GLY A 519 20.63 3.71 -8.98
N ARG A 520 20.28 2.77 -9.86
CA ARG A 520 20.88 1.42 -9.85
C ARG A 520 22.36 1.47 -10.21
N ILE A 521 23.16 0.68 -9.52
CA ILE A 521 24.59 0.52 -9.81
C ILE A 521 24.74 -0.59 -10.86
N ASP A 522 24.57 -0.21 -12.13
CA ASP A 522 24.78 -1.07 -13.31
C ASP A 522 25.46 -0.29 -14.44
N LEU A 523 25.98 -1.00 -15.44
CA LEU A 523 26.75 -0.41 -16.54
C LEU A 523 25.93 0.52 -17.44
N VAL A 524 24.62 0.28 -17.55
CA VAL A 524 23.72 1.10 -18.38
C VAL A 524 23.51 2.47 -17.76
N LYS A 525 23.53 2.55 -16.41
CA LYS A 525 23.37 3.81 -15.67
C LYS A 525 24.63 4.68 -15.63
N GLY A 526 25.75 4.23 -16.20
CA GLY A 526 26.96 5.04 -16.44
C GLY A 526 27.72 5.46 -15.18
N PHE A 527 27.48 4.79 -14.04
CA PHE A 527 28.15 5.15 -12.78
C PHE A 527 29.68 4.99 -12.84
N ALA A 528 30.18 4.00 -13.60
CA ALA A 528 31.61 3.76 -13.73
C ALA A 528 32.30 4.90 -14.50
N GLU A 529 31.66 5.41 -15.55
CA GLU A 529 32.12 6.58 -16.31
C GLU A 529 32.07 7.84 -15.44
N LEU A 530 31.06 8.01 -14.61
CA LEU A 530 30.99 9.12 -13.66
C LEU A 530 32.14 9.08 -12.64
N ILE A 531 32.45 7.90 -12.08
CA ILE A 531 33.61 7.76 -11.21
C ILE A 531 34.89 8.17 -11.94
N LYS A 532 35.11 7.73 -13.18
CA LYS A 532 36.27 8.15 -13.99
C LYS A 532 36.30 9.66 -14.20
N ALA A 533 35.18 10.30 -14.54
CA ALA A 533 35.08 11.74 -14.71
C ALA A 533 35.41 12.48 -13.42
N VAL A 534 34.82 12.10 -12.29
CA VAL A 534 35.05 12.77 -11.00
C VAL A 534 36.48 12.64 -10.53
N LYS A 535 37.17 11.52 -10.79
CA LYS A 535 38.63 11.39 -10.55
C LYS A 535 39.43 12.50 -11.27
N LEU A 536 39.06 12.85 -12.50
CA LEU A 536 39.70 13.90 -13.24
C LEU A 536 39.31 15.29 -12.69
N VAL A 537 38.07 15.47 -12.26
CA VAL A 537 37.58 16.68 -11.60
C VAL A 537 38.36 16.95 -10.29
N GLN A 538 38.59 15.94 -9.48
CA GLN A 538 39.31 16.05 -8.20
C GLN A 538 40.78 16.51 -8.35
N ARG A 539 41.39 16.32 -9.52
CA ARG A 539 42.73 16.87 -9.79
C ARG A 539 42.72 18.40 -9.92
N GLU A 540 41.59 18.99 -10.31
CA GLU A 540 41.41 20.43 -10.48
C GLU A 540 40.65 21.07 -9.30
N ILE A 541 39.70 20.32 -8.71
CA ILE A 541 38.90 20.74 -7.55
C ILE A 541 38.99 19.63 -6.48
N PRO A 542 40.04 19.64 -5.63
CA PRO A 542 40.34 18.54 -4.71
C PRO A 542 39.27 18.23 -3.65
N ASN A 543 38.45 19.22 -3.28
CA ASN A 543 37.36 19.06 -2.33
C ASN A 543 36.04 18.55 -2.94
N THR A 544 36.10 18.04 -4.17
CA THR A 544 34.93 17.40 -4.80
C THR A 544 34.66 16.02 -4.16
N LYS A 545 33.41 15.77 -3.77
CA LYS A 545 32.90 14.49 -3.27
C LYS A 545 31.87 13.94 -4.23
N LEU A 546 31.97 12.67 -4.58
CA LEU A 546 30.94 11.94 -5.32
C LEU A 546 30.13 11.08 -4.36
N VAL A 547 28.84 11.36 -4.26
CA VAL A 547 27.89 10.56 -3.50
C VAL A 547 27.16 9.64 -4.47
N ILE A 548 27.18 8.33 -4.22
CA ILE A 548 26.50 7.29 -5.01
C ILE A 548 25.40 6.70 -4.14
N ALA A 549 24.16 7.10 -4.39
CA ALA A 549 22.98 6.64 -3.70
C ALA A 549 22.24 5.59 -4.55
N GLY A 550 22.24 4.33 -4.09
CA GLY A 550 21.57 3.24 -4.78
C GLY A 550 22.12 1.86 -4.47
N SER A 551 21.57 0.85 -5.10
CA SER A 551 21.98 -0.56 -4.94
C SER A 551 22.29 -1.20 -6.29
N GLY A 552 23.07 -2.28 -6.29
CA GLY A 552 23.44 -3.02 -7.51
C GLY A 552 24.79 -3.70 -7.41
N ASN A 553 25.59 -3.65 -8.48
CA ASN A 553 26.88 -4.34 -8.54
C ASN A 553 28.00 -3.55 -7.83
N TYR A 554 28.08 -3.71 -6.51
CA TYR A 554 29.10 -3.06 -5.69
C TYR A 554 30.52 -3.55 -5.99
N THR A 555 30.72 -4.79 -6.40
CA THR A 555 32.04 -5.31 -6.76
C THR A 555 32.65 -4.47 -7.89
N LEU A 556 31.85 -4.21 -8.93
CA LEU A 556 32.26 -3.35 -10.03
C LEU A 556 32.46 -1.90 -9.61
N ALA A 557 31.56 -1.38 -8.75
CA ALA A 557 31.69 -0.03 -8.23
C ALA A 557 32.98 0.16 -7.43
N PHE A 558 33.29 -0.75 -6.51
CA PHE A 558 34.48 -0.69 -5.70
C PHE A 558 35.76 -0.87 -6.52
N SER A 559 35.81 -1.81 -7.47
CA SER A 559 36.98 -1.96 -8.33
C SER A 559 37.26 -0.71 -9.18
N THR A 560 36.21 -0.06 -9.67
CA THR A 560 36.32 1.21 -10.42
C THR A 560 36.77 2.36 -9.49
N ALA A 561 36.32 2.38 -8.25
CA ALA A 561 36.60 3.42 -7.25
C ALA A 561 38.00 3.32 -6.65
N ALA A 562 38.63 2.15 -6.62
CA ALA A 562 39.84 1.83 -5.87
C ALA A 562 40.95 2.89 -5.84
N PRO A 563 41.25 3.66 -6.90
CA PRO A 563 42.26 4.72 -6.84
C PRO A 563 41.84 6.04 -6.20
N CYS A 564 40.57 6.23 -5.76
CA CYS A 564 40.10 7.52 -5.25
C CYS A 564 39.04 7.43 -4.14
N TRP A 565 39.23 6.49 -3.23
CA TRP A 565 38.30 6.21 -2.14
C TRP A 565 37.94 7.42 -1.28
N SER A 566 38.89 8.31 -0.98
CA SER A 566 38.69 9.45 -0.07
C SER A 566 37.68 10.49 -0.56
N GLY A 567 37.34 10.47 -1.84
CA GLY A 567 36.38 11.40 -2.45
C GLY A 567 35.05 10.75 -2.80
N LEU A 568 34.82 9.49 -2.43
CA LEU A 568 33.62 8.73 -2.80
C LEU A 568 32.82 8.30 -1.57
N VAL A 569 31.52 8.47 -1.62
CA VAL A 569 30.58 8.05 -0.56
C VAL A 569 29.53 7.15 -1.18
N PHE A 570 29.50 5.90 -0.76
CA PHE A 570 28.46 4.95 -1.14
C PHE A 570 27.45 4.84 0.01
N THR A 571 26.20 5.21 -0.26
CA THR A 571 25.16 5.23 0.79
C THR A 571 24.34 3.96 0.85
N GLY A 572 24.38 3.13 -0.19
CA GLY A 572 23.40 2.08 -0.37
C GLY A 572 22.04 2.62 -0.87
N PHE A 573 21.04 1.78 -0.84
CA PHE A 573 19.66 2.20 -1.08
C PHE A 573 19.19 3.06 0.11
N LEU A 574 18.63 4.23 -0.19
CA LEU A 574 18.12 5.16 0.81
C LEU A 574 16.59 5.27 0.73
N PRO A 575 15.90 5.37 1.87
CA PRO A 575 14.53 5.87 1.91
C PRO A 575 14.43 7.26 1.27
N LYS A 576 13.28 7.60 0.69
CA LYS A 576 13.06 8.86 -0.04
C LYS A 576 13.44 10.10 0.78
N GLU A 577 13.06 10.16 2.04
CA GLU A 577 13.38 11.28 2.92
C GLU A 577 14.90 11.55 3.02
N GLN A 578 15.69 10.48 3.16
CA GLN A 578 17.15 10.59 3.23
C GLN A 578 17.75 10.96 1.84
N LEU A 579 17.18 10.47 0.76
CA LEU A 579 17.59 10.86 -0.59
C LEU A 579 17.31 12.34 -0.84
N TYR A 580 16.18 12.86 -0.37
CA TYR A 580 15.81 14.27 -0.48
C TYR A 580 16.67 15.18 0.40
N ASP A 581 17.14 14.69 1.54
CA ASP A 581 18.20 15.38 2.30
C ASP A 581 19.47 15.56 1.45
N LEU A 582 19.87 14.51 0.71
CA LEU A 582 21.03 14.59 -0.21
C LEU A 582 20.78 15.53 -1.40
N TYR A 583 19.57 15.54 -1.98
CA TYR A 583 19.22 16.51 -3.02
C TYR A 583 19.34 17.94 -2.53
N ALA A 584 18.98 18.20 -1.26
CA ALA A 584 19.05 19.55 -0.69
C ALA A 584 20.47 20.05 -0.48
N ILE A 585 21.45 19.16 -0.18
CA ILE A 585 22.84 19.55 0.13
C ILE A 585 23.81 19.36 -1.04
N ALA A 586 23.42 18.67 -2.10
CA ALA A 586 24.26 18.47 -3.28
C ALA A 586 24.38 19.79 -4.11
N ASP A 587 25.57 20.00 -4.66
CA ASP A 587 25.80 21.13 -5.57
C ASP A 587 25.24 20.82 -6.96
N ILE A 588 25.28 19.55 -7.39
CA ILE A 588 24.81 19.10 -8.69
C ILE A 588 24.44 17.62 -8.69
N GLY A 589 23.36 17.28 -9.41
CA GLY A 589 22.98 15.92 -9.73
C GLY A 589 23.52 15.52 -11.11
N VAL A 590 23.99 14.28 -11.25
CA VAL A 590 24.47 13.76 -12.54
C VAL A 590 23.73 12.47 -12.88
N VAL A 591 23.11 12.44 -14.07
CA VAL A 591 22.40 11.27 -14.60
C VAL A 591 23.11 10.83 -15.88
N PRO A 592 24.18 10.00 -15.74
CA PRO A 592 25.07 9.65 -16.84
C PRO A 592 24.62 8.41 -17.60
N SER A 593 23.33 8.08 -17.57
CA SER A 593 22.77 6.88 -18.20
C SER A 593 23.11 6.80 -19.68
N LYS A 594 23.53 5.63 -20.14
CA LYS A 594 23.84 5.35 -21.54
C LYS A 594 22.57 5.14 -22.38
N HIS A 595 21.52 4.67 -21.71
CA HIS A 595 20.18 4.53 -22.27
C HIS A 595 19.14 4.84 -21.18
N GLU A 596 18.12 5.63 -21.53
CA GLU A 596 17.05 6.02 -20.63
C GLU A 596 15.79 6.37 -21.44
N GLU A 597 14.68 5.73 -21.13
CA GLU A 597 13.42 6.02 -21.81
C GLU A 597 12.74 7.28 -21.24
N PHE A 598 12.73 7.45 -19.93
CA PHE A 598 12.13 8.63 -19.28
C PHE A 598 13.15 9.39 -18.42
N GLY A 599 13.64 8.81 -17.35
CA GLY A 599 14.59 9.46 -16.43
C GLY A 599 13.96 10.06 -15.18
N TYR A 600 13.22 9.25 -14.44
CA TYR A 600 12.59 9.65 -13.17
C TYR A 600 13.52 10.45 -12.24
N VAL A 601 14.78 10.01 -12.13
CA VAL A 601 15.76 10.63 -11.23
C VAL A 601 16.07 12.08 -11.63
N ALA A 602 16.17 12.36 -12.94
CA ALA A 602 16.40 13.73 -13.43
C ALA A 602 15.20 14.63 -13.08
N VAL A 603 13.98 14.15 -13.31
CA VAL A 603 12.74 14.86 -12.95
C VAL A 603 12.69 15.12 -11.44
N GLU A 604 13.01 14.11 -10.62
CA GLU A 604 12.99 14.21 -9.15
C GLU A 604 14.03 15.22 -8.64
N MET A 605 15.26 15.21 -9.18
CA MET A 605 16.29 16.19 -8.87
C MET A 605 15.84 17.62 -9.24
N MET A 606 15.25 17.80 -10.43
CA MET A 606 14.73 19.10 -10.87
C MET A 606 13.55 19.57 -10.01
N MET A 607 12.66 18.69 -9.60
CA MET A 607 11.61 19.00 -8.61
C MET A 607 12.18 19.54 -7.32
N HIS A 608 13.30 19.00 -6.86
CA HIS A 608 14.01 19.43 -5.65
C HIS A 608 14.95 20.61 -5.87
N ARG A 609 14.88 21.25 -7.02
CA ARG A 609 15.73 22.40 -7.40
C ARG A 609 17.23 22.07 -7.42
N LEU A 610 17.57 20.78 -7.52
CA LEU A 610 18.95 20.36 -7.74
C LEU A 610 19.29 20.51 -9.21
N PRO A 611 20.33 21.29 -9.58
CA PRO A 611 20.77 21.36 -10.95
C PRO A 611 21.23 20.02 -11.49
N VAL A 612 20.97 19.73 -12.75
CA VAL A 612 21.27 18.43 -13.34
C VAL A 612 22.22 18.49 -14.53
N ILE A 613 23.13 17.53 -14.62
CA ILE A 613 23.89 17.19 -15.82
C ILE A 613 23.41 15.83 -16.30
N VAL A 614 22.95 15.76 -17.53
CA VAL A 614 22.41 14.53 -18.12
C VAL A 614 23.17 14.15 -19.39
N ASN A 615 23.23 12.84 -19.69
CA ASN A 615 23.77 12.38 -20.96
C ASN A 615 22.80 12.70 -22.12
N ASN A 616 23.35 12.89 -23.33
CA ASN A 616 22.60 13.12 -24.57
C ASN A 616 21.85 11.83 -25.02
N THR A 617 21.02 11.27 -24.11
CA THR A 617 20.11 10.18 -24.44
C THR A 617 18.72 10.70 -24.67
N THR A 618 17.90 9.96 -25.41
CA THR A 618 16.60 10.40 -25.89
C THR A 618 15.69 10.95 -24.78
N GLY A 619 15.40 10.17 -23.74
CA GLY A 619 14.51 10.58 -22.64
C GLY A 619 15.07 11.71 -21.78
N LEU A 620 16.35 11.63 -21.40
CA LEU A 620 16.99 12.65 -20.56
C LEU A 620 17.10 14.01 -21.22
N LYS A 621 17.43 14.03 -22.53
CA LYS A 621 17.53 15.25 -23.30
C LYS A 621 16.18 15.99 -23.39
N GLU A 622 15.09 15.25 -23.55
CA GLU A 622 13.75 15.82 -23.59
C GLU A 622 13.37 16.48 -22.25
N ILE A 623 13.70 15.87 -21.10
CA ILE A 623 13.40 16.42 -19.76
C ILE A 623 14.08 17.76 -19.52
N VAL A 624 15.31 17.93 -19.99
CA VAL A 624 16.06 19.19 -19.82
C VAL A 624 15.89 20.16 -21.00
N GLU A 625 14.90 19.95 -21.86
CA GLU A 625 14.60 20.77 -23.04
C GLU A 625 15.85 21.08 -23.88
N ASN A 626 16.60 20.03 -24.23
CA ASN A 626 17.85 20.08 -24.98
C ASN A 626 18.95 20.97 -24.35
N GLY A 627 18.88 21.19 -23.04
CA GLY A 627 19.91 21.94 -22.29
C GLY A 627 19.48 23.33 -21.80
N GLU A 628 18.23 23.72 -21.98
CA GLU A 628 17.69 24.99 -21.47
C GLU A 628 17.45 24.94 -19.96
N LEU A 629 16.95 23.77 -19.45
CA LEU A 629 16.59 23.56 -18.06
C LEU A 629 17.60 22.73 -17.27
N GLY A 630 18.67 22.29 -17.89
CA GLY A 630 19.78 21.51 -17.31
C GLY A 630 20.98 21.54 -18.23
N THR A 631 22.00 20.75 -17.94
CA THR A 631 23.20 20.66 -18.78
C THR A 631 23.26 19.31 -19.48
N VAL A 632 23.43 19.31 -20.79
CA VAL A 632 23.61 18.08 -21.59
C VAL A 632 25.10 17.87 -21.86
N PHE A 633 25.56 16.62 -21.69
CA PHE A 633 26.86 16.17 -22.15
C PHE A 633 26.71 14.96 -23.08
N GLU A 634 27.76 14.61 -23.78
CA GLU A 634 27.82 13.44 -24.62
C GLU A 634 29.13 12.70 -24.37
N TYR A 635 29.07 11.36 -24.33
CA TYR A 635 30.29 10.57 -24.26
C TYR A 635 31.04 10.64 -25.59
N GLY A 636 32.37 10.71 -25.52
CA GLY A 636 33.23 10.53 -26.68
C GLY A 636 33.32 9.06 -27.12
N GLU A 637 34.13 8.80 -28.12
CA GLU A 637 34.42 7.44 -28.56
C GLU A 637 34.89 6.55 -27.40
N ASN A 638 34.48 5.28 -27.41
CA ASN A 638 34.80 4.31 -26.34
C ASN A 638 34.38 4.77 -24.93
N TRP A 639 33.31 5.53 -24.83
CA TRP A 639 32.79 6.09 -23.57
C TRP A 639 33.76 7.05 -22.88
N ASP A 640 34.49 7.86 -23.66
CA ASP A 640 35.35 8.91 -23.11
C ASP A 640 34.55 9.93 -22.29
N VAL A 641 35.09 10.29 -21.13
CA VAL A 641 34.42 11.12 -20.11
C VAL A 641 34.85 12.58 -20.11
N LYS A 642 35.57 13.02 -21.13
CA LYS A 642 36.12 14.39 -21.20
C LYS A 642 35.03 15.45 -21.15
N SER A 643 33.98 15.30 -21.93
CA SER A 643 32.83 16.21 -21.94
C SER A 643 32.13 16.26 -20.58
N LEU A 644 31.89 15.12 -19.95
CA LEU A 644 31.29 15.06 -18.62
C LEU A 644 32.15 15.77 -17.58
N LYS A 645 33.46 15.51 -17.55
CA LYS A 645 34.41 16.22 -16.69
C LYS A 645 34.32 17.72 -16.84
N GLU A 646 34.37 18.22 -18.10
CA GLU A 646 34.35 19.66 -18.40
C GLU A 646 33.04 20.33 -17.94
N LYS A 647 31.90 19.65 -18.12
CA LYS A 647 30.60 20.14 -17.65
C LYS A 647 30.52 20.23 -16.13
N ILE A 648 31.02 19.20 -15.41
CA ILE A 648 31.07 19.20 -13.94
C ILE A 648 31.96 20.34 -13.45
N ILE A 649 33.17 20.53 -13.98
CA ILE A 649 34.10 21.59 -13.58
C ILE A 649 33.49 22.96 -13.85
N SER A 650 32.98 23.18 -15.06
CA SER A 650 32.33 24.45 -15.43
C SER A 650 31.22 24.83 -14.46
N TYR A 651 30.43 23.84 -14.04
CA TYR A 651 29.35 24.05 -13.08
C TYR A 651 29.87 24.40 -11.68
N LEU A 652 30.81 23.61 -11.14
CA LEU A 652 31.34 23.81 -9.79
C LEU A 652 32.15 25.10 -9.59
N ILE A 653 32.73 25.63 -10.68
CA ILE A 653 33.53 26.88 -10.67
C ILE A 653 32.63 28.11 -10.94
N SER A 654 31.57 27.94 -11.72
CA SER A 654 30.70 29.08 -12.07
C SER A 654 30.01 29.64 -10.82
N LYS A 655 30.34 30.87 -10.44
CA LYS A 655 29.69 31.59 -9.32
C LYS A 655 28.30 32.13 -9.71
N LYS A 656 27.82 31.91 -10.93
CA LYS A 656 26.46 32.30 -11.32
C LYS A 656 25.47 31.47 -10.53
N SER A 657 24.71 32.14 -9.69
CA SER A 657 23.54 31.56 -9.04
C SER A 657 22.62 30.98 -10.12
N ASN A 658 22.62 29.64 -10.25
CA ASN A 658 21.69 28.95 -11.13
C ASN A 658 20.26 28.91 -10.53
N SER A 659 20.02 29.77 -9.54
CA SER A 659 18.76 29.88 -8.81
C SER A 659 17.56 30.13 -9.75
N GLN A 660 17.74 30.92 -10.79
CA GLN A 660 16.67 31.21 -11.77
C GLN A 660 16.40 29.95 -12.63
N MET A 661 17.47 29.36 -13.21
CA MET A 661 17.34 28.14 -14.03
C MET A 661 16.70 26.98 -13.26
N THR A 662 17.12 26.73 -12.01
CA THR A 662 16.54 25.65 -11.20
C THR A 662 15.09 25.93 -10.79
N LYS A 663 14.70 27.22 -10.66
CA LYS A 663 13.32 27.60 -10.43
C LYS A 663 12.46 27.36 -11.68
N GLU A 664 12.95 27.75 -12.84
CA GLU A 664 12.29 27.54 -14.13
C GLU A 664 12.17 26.04 -14.44
N ALA A 665 13.25 25.30 -14.25
CA ALA A 665 13.27 23.84 -14.38
C ALA A 665 12.21 23.17 -13.48
N ARG A 666 12.14 23.56 -12.20
CA ARG A 666 11.10 23.04 -11.29
C ARG A 666 9.69 23.41 -11.76
N ASN A 667 9.44 24.65 -12.16
CA ASN A 667 8.12 25.08 -12.63
C ASN A 667 7.68 24.26 -13.85
N LYS A 668 8.57 24.03 -14.79
CA LYS A 668 8.31 23.23 -15.99
C LYS A 668 8.02 21.75 -15.63
N VAL A 669 8.83 21.19 -14.73
CA VAL A 669 8.63 19.82 -14.25
C VAL A 669 7.28 19.66 -13.55
N LEU A 670 6.86 20.63 -12.74
CA LEU A 670 5.55 20.61 -12.09
C LEU A 670 4.39 20.72 -13.09
N GLU A 671 4.55 21.53 -14.13
CA GLU A 671 3.55 21.66 -15.19
C GLU A 671 3.38 20.36 -15.99
N CYS A 672 4.49 19.73 -16.39
CA CYS A 672 4.49 18.61 -17.32
C CYS A 672 4.36 17.25 -16.62
N TYR A 673 4.97 17.08 -15.43
CA TYR A 673 5.20 15.81 -14.78
C TYR A 673 4.57 15.73 -13.37
N SER A 674 3.60 16.59 -13.04
CA SER A 674 2.83 16.48 -11.81
C SER A 674 1.81 15.33 -11.87
N LEU A 675 1.48 14.78 -10.70
CA LEU A 675 0.48 13.72 -10.60
C LEU A 675 -0.89 14.17 -11.12
N ASP A 676 -1.28 15.43 -10.87
CA ASP A 676 -2.56 15.98 -11.34
C ASP A 676 -2.62 16.05 -12.87
N SER A 677 -1.53 16.47 -13.53
CA SER A 677 -1.44 16.48 -14.98
C SER A 677 -1.52 15.07 -15.57
N PHE A 678 -0.83 14.12 -14.94
CA PHE A 678 -0.85 12.71 -15.32
C PHE A 678 -2.26 12.11 -15.17
N CYS A 679 -2.90 12.29 -14.00
CA CYS A 679 -4.24 11.74 -13.76
C CYS A 679 -5.28 12.33 -14.72
N ARG A 680 -5.20 13.61 -15.04
CA ARG A 680 -6.10 14.23 -16.03
C ARG A 680 -5.98 13.55 -17.40
N ARG A 681 -4.76 13.35 -17.90
CA ARG A 681 -4.52 12.69 -19.20
C ARG A 681 -4.93 11.21 -19.19
N ILE A 682 -4.73 10.51 -18.07
CA ILE A 682 -5.23 9.13 -17.89
C ILE A 682 -6.76 9.12 -17.92
N HIS A 683 -7.43 10.03 -17.22
CA HIS A 683 -8.89 10.14 -17.24
C HIS A 683 -9.43 10.39 -18.64
N ASP A 684 -8.77 11.25 -19.43
CA ASP A 684 -9.19 11.55 -20.79
C ASP A 684 -9.19 10.30 -21.67
N ILE A 685 -8.20 9.42 -21.53
CA ILE A 685 -8.15 8.13 -22.24
C ILE A 685 -9.36 7.26 -21.87
N TYR A 686 -9.62 7.06 -20.58
CA TYR A 686 -10.71 6.19 -20.15
C TYR A 686 -12.09 6.76 -20.43
N ASN A 687 -12.26 8.09 -20.36
CA ASN A 687 -13.51 8.77 -20.74
C ASN A 687 -13.77 8.68 -22.24
N HIS A 688 -12.75 8.84 -23.09
CA HIS A 688 -12.89 8.70 -24.54
C HIS A 688 -13.26 7.27 -24.96
N MET A 689 -12.79 6.25 -24.23
CA MET A 689 -13.24 4.87 -24.47
C MET A 689 -14.73 4.68 -24.21
N GLU A 690 -15.33 5.50 -23.35
CA GLU A 690 -16.76 5.43 -23.03
C GLU A 690 -17.59 6.23 -24.02
N ASN A 691 -17.09 7.38 -24.47
CA ASN A 691 -17.78 8.33 -25.33
C ASN A 691 -16.90 8.73 -26.51
N PRO A 692 -16.82 7.92 -27.58
CA PRO A 692 -15.90 8.15 -28.70
C PRO A 692 -16.15 9.43 -29.53
N CYS A 693 -17.18 10.22 -29.23
CA CYS A 693 -17.53 11.40 -30.00
C CYS A 693 -16.80 12.69 -29.62
N ASP A 694 -15.99 12.69 -28.55
CA ASP A 694 -15.23 13.86 -28.12
C ASP A 694 -13.83 13.88 -28.77
N THR A 695 -13.61 14.82 -29.67
CA THR A 695 -12.46 14.92 -30.59
C THR A 695 -11.16 15.45 -29.99
N TYR A 696 -10.81 15.24 -28.71
CA TYR A 696 -9.68 15.93 -28.06
C TYR A 696 -8.73 15.00 -27.27
N LEU A 697 -7.97 14.13 -27.94
CA LEU A 697 -6.86 13.41 -27.28
C LEU A 697 -5.45 13.86 -27.71
N ASN A 698 -5.32 14.81 -28.64
CA ASN A 698 -4.03 15.20 -29.24
C ASN A 698 -3.76 16.72 -29.26
N ASN A 699 -4.18 17.47 -28.24
CA ASN A 699 -3.72 18.88 -28.08
C ASN A 699 -2.77 19.03 -26.90
#